data_fd3ef5e3e812808d83f0d153f2a8a95d
#
_entry.id   fd3ef5e3e812808d83f0d153f2a8a95d
#
_cell.length_a   1.000
_cell.length_b   1.000
_cell.length_c   1.000
_cell.angle_alpha   90.00
_cell.angle_beta   90.00
_cell.angle_gamma   90.00
#
_symmetry.space_group_name_H-M   'P 1'
#
loop_
_entity.id
_entity.type
_entity.pdbx_description
1 polymer ?
#
loop_
_entity_poly.entity_id
_entity_poly.type
_entity_poly.pdbx_seq_one_letter_code
_entity_poly.pdbx_strand_id
1 'polypeptide(L)'
;MAMEYQVAEEKRLLYWLGERLIDYRLPVTIGVLLLTGFFAYCAFQLRLVTSFGELLPQSHPYIKIHNRFAGTFGGANNIMVMVEVKEGTIFTPETLNKIWRMTEAIDTVYGVNHNQIESIAHRTVRYLKVAAGGTMRATPVMLGEVKTQEQADEIRRIVHSAENIYGILVSLDDKAALIRANFIEGRLDYRRIFDEVNERVVAPYRDQNTEIFVAGEPRLYGWVYHYASDVLLVFVLAYCIEWLLRWLYFHDWRGALRPTITGIIAAFWGLGFIELIGFSLDPLMLVMPFLITARAVSHSVQMHDRYYEEFERHGWNKRRAIVAAFAELFVPTFSGITTDALGVLVILLVPVVMLQKLAITASFWIFAITVSELLLNPIVYYYLKAPEPEIVLVRDEGIFRRVVTRAVDAILSRRGQLAVLAFWLVAAGVAGYFVRGLIIGDPTSASPLLWPDSPYNVSHQRIQDKFGGVEPLIVVAEGLDRDAMKDPATLRRMERFQRTLERDPSVGYSFSLADIIRAVNSVFHELEPKWGVIPNNWVDVGGLFFIYFSGSPPTETAKYVDPSYTTAHVTFFCKDHKGENIRRILRRCKDFIFSGQLEDLGIEVEEDKGRTIISSVSNAVRWEQAGPSWLVSTAEHAGPGPFQRGDRIVRVGRTPVGDLASFRSALTVETANASLIDFALERNGSVVEITVVAPWKAVFKLAGGLIGVLAAANEELFRNDVLMNVLGFATMYVIVLFTYRSFAAPLFLLGPLMLANLLVNAYMAGRNIGINIHTLPLVTVGVGFGIDYGLYIVSRAIEEIRSSGNVEQAVRAALLTSGKAVSFTALSMTLVTALWSLSSIRFNAEMGSLLALWMAISYVGAVTLLPVLLIRLRPRFLVREAAKVAPQD
;
A
#
# COMPACT_ATOMS: atom_id res chain seq x y z
N MET A 1 2.36 38.76 -50.22
CA MET A 1 3.80 38.51 -50.06
C MET A 1 3.96 37.45 -49.00
N ALA A 2 4.27 36.29 -49.41
CA ALA A 2 4.44 35.14 -48.52
C ALA A 2 5.76 35.35 -47.74
N MET A 3 5.68 35.59 -46.41
CA MET A 3 6.81 35.34 -45.53
C MET A 3 7.04 33.83 -45.58
N GLU A 4 8.04 33.37 -46.33
CA GLU A 4 8.62 32.07 -46.14
C GLU A 4 9.16 32.03 -44.70
N TYR A 5 8.44 31.35 -43.83
CA TYR A 5 8.98 31.03 -42.54
C TYR A 5 10.24 30.17 -42.75
N GLN A 6 11.41 30.76 -42.44
CA GLN A 6 12.64 29.95 -42.28
C GLN A 6 12.36 28.96 -41.12
N VAL A 7 11.93 27.77 -41.46
CA VAL A 7 11.84 26.61 -40.52
C VAL A 7 13.26 26.41 -40.02
N ALA A 8 13.48 26.59 -38.72
CA ALA A 8 14.75 26.28 -38.11
C ALA A 8 15.17 24.84 -38.51
N GLU A 9 16.40 24.65 -38.95
CA GLU A 9 16.90 23.36 -39.45
C GLU A 9 16.55 22.18 -38.52
N GLU A 10 16.56 22.43 -37.23
CA GLU A 10 16.21 21.45 -36.18
C GLU A 10 14.74 20.93 -36.25
N LYS A 11 13.80 21.74 -36.79
CA LYS A 11 12.38 21.36 -36.89
C LYS A 11 12.01 20.82 -38.26
N ARG A 12 12.89 20.88 -39.23
CA ARG A 12 12.63 20.41 -40.61
C ARG A 12 12.18 18.96 -40.69
N LEU A 13 12.77 18.11 -39.84
CA LEU A 13 12.38 16.70 -39.69
C LEU A 13 10.94 16.54 -39.16
N LEU A 14 10.55 17.34 -38.15
CA LEU A 14 9.20 17.27 -37.56
C LEU A 14 8.12 17.76 -38.52
N TYR A 15 8.39 18.83 -39.28
CA TYR A 15 7.50 19.28 -40.35
C TYR A 15 7.35 18.22 -41.44
N TRP A 16 8.45 17.62 -41.86
CA TRP A 16 8.45 16.51 -42.83
C TRP A 16 7.64 15.31 -42.31
N LEU A 17 7.82 14.92 -41.02
CA LEU A 17 7.05 13.85 -40.41
C LEU A 17 5.55 14.19 -40.37
N GLY A 18 5.19 15.43 -40.01
CA GLY A 18 3.80 15.89 -40.01
C GLY A 18 3.15 15.85 -41.39
N GLU A 19 3.88 16.29 -42.44
CA GLU A 19 3.40 16.17 -43.83
C GLU A 19 3.20 14.71 -44.21
N ARG A 20 4.16 13.83 -43.93
CA ARG A 20 4.05 12.39 -44.23
C ARG A 20 2.89 11.75 -43.47
N LEU A 21 2.68 12.12 -42.22
CA LEU A 21 1.56 11.63 -41.41
C LEU A 21 0.20 11.95 -42.07
N ILE A 22 0.06 13.15 -42.59
CA ILE A 22 -1.17 13.54 -43.31
C ILE A 22 -1.26 12.86 -44.68
N ASP A 23 -0.17 12.64 -45.37
CA ASP A 23 -0.17 11.90 -46.65
C ASP A 23 -0.57 10.43 -46.48
N TYR A 24 -0.04 9.79 -45.42
CA TYR A 24 -0.34 8.38 -45.10
C TYR A 24 -1.49 8.23 -44.06
N ARG A 25 -2.35 9.25 -43.94
CA ARG A 25 -3.46 9.27 -42.96
C ARG A 25 -4.37 8.05 -43.02
N LEU A 26 -4.68 7.54 -44.23
CA LEU A 26 -5.60 6.42 -44.38
C LEU A 26 -5.04 5.10 -43.83
N PRO A 27 -3.83 4.64 -44.23
CA PRO A 27 -3.25 3.43 -43.65
C PRO A 27 -2.99 3.58 -42.13
N VAL A 28 -2.59 4.75 -41.66
CA VAL A 28 -2.40 4.99 -40.20
C VAL A 28 -3.73 4.86 -39.48
N THR A 29 -4.80 5.49 -39.98
CA THR A 29 -6.15 5.38 -39.38
C THR A 29 -6.63 3.94 -39.31
N ILE A 30 -6.49 3.19 -40.42
CA ILE A 30 -6.89 1.76 -40.49
C ILE A 30 -6.08 0.96 -39.48
N GLY A 31 -4.76 1.16 -39.38
CA GLY A 31 -3.89 0.48 -38.43
C GLY A 31 -4.30 0.76 -36.99
N VAL A 32 -4.53 2.03 -36.65
CA VAL A 32 -4.99 2.43 -35.29
C VAL A 32 -6.37 1.86 -34.97
N LEU A 33 -7.31 1.86 -35.92
CA LEU A 33 -8.65 1.30 -35.71
C LEU A 33 -8.63 -0.22 -35.52
N LEU A 34 -7.83 -0.94 -36.30
CA LEU A 34 -7.65 -2.39 -36.13
C LEU A 34 -7.05 -2.73 -34.77
N LEU A 35 -6.02 -1.99 -34.38
CA LEU A 35 -5.37 -2.17 -33.09
C LEU A 35 -6.31 -1.80 -31.94
N THR A 36 -7.11 -0.73 -32.10
CA THR A 36 -8.15 -0.36 -31.13
C THR A 36 -9.23 -1.42 -31.02
N GLY A 37 -9.68 -1.99 -32.13
CA GLY A 37 -10.62 -3.11 -32.14
C GLY A 37 -10.09 -4.34 -31.42
N PHE A 38 -8.80 -4.66 -31.61
CA PHE A 38 -8.13 -5.73 -30.89
C PHE A 38 -8.07 -5.48 -29.37
N PHE A 39 -7.61 -4.31 -28.96
CA PHE A 39 -7.56 -3.98 -27.54
C PHE A 39 -8.96 -3.83 -26.92
N ALA A 40 -9.95 -3.32 -27.67
CA ALA A 40 -11.33 -3.30 -27.21
C ALA A 40 -11.86 -4.72 -26.96
N TYR A 41 -11.58 -5.65 -27.88
CA TYR A 41 -11.95 -7.07 -27.69
C TYR A 41 -11.33 -7.65 -26.42
N CYS A 42 -10.05 -7.39 -26.16
CA CYS A 42 -9.40 -7.79 -24.91
C CYS A 42 -10.04 -7.09 -23.69
N ALA A 43 -10.31 -5.79 -23.78
CA ALA A 43 -10.88 -5.02 -22.66
C ALA A 43 -12.27 -5.53 -22.21
N PHE A 44 -13.09 -6.02 -23.13
CA PHE A 44 -14.39 -6.64 -22.79
C PHE A 44 -14.28 -7.99 -22.07
N GLN A 45 -13.10 -8.62 -22.07
CA GLN A 45 -12.85 -9.86 -21.32
C GLN A 45 -12.25 -9.60 -19.95
N LEU A 46 -11.86 -8.36 -19.65
CA LEU A 46 -11.21 -7.95 -18.42
C LEU A 46 -12.08 -8.31 -17.21
N ARG A 47 -11.47 -8.98 -16.24
CA ARG A 47 -12.11 -9.37 -14.99
C ARG A 47 -11.72 -8.43 -13.86
N LEU A 48 -12.72 -8.09 -13.05
CA LEU A 48 -12.52 -7.32 -11.82
C LEU A 48 -12.34 -8.33 -10.67
N VAL A 49 -11.10 -8.51 -10.22
CA VAL A 49 -10.75 -9.49 -9.19
C VAL A 49 -9.68 -8.90 -8.27
N THR A 50 -9.94 -8.93 -6.97
CA THR A 50 -8.93 -8.66 -5.94
C THR A 50 -8.30 -9.97 -5.51
N SER A 51 -6.98 -10.05 -5.57
CA SER A 51 -6.20 -11.14 -4.98
C SER A 51 -5.45 -10.61 -3.77
N PHE A 52 -5.80 -11.08 -2.58
CA PHE A 52 -5.12 -10.67 -1.34
C PHE A 52 -3.61 -10.92 -1.42
N GLY A 53 -3.19 -12.03 -2.01
CA GLY A 53 -1.78 -12.36 -2.18
C GLY A 53 -0.98 -11.33 -3.00
N GLU A 54 -1.64 -10.57 -3.87
CA GLU A 54 -0.98 -9.53 -4.68
C GLU A 54 -0.70 -8.23 -3.91
N LEU A 55 -1.39 -8.02 -2.80
CA LEU A 55 -1.14 -6.91 -1.88
C LEU A 55 0.10 -7.14 -1.02
N LEU A 56 0.62 -8.37 -0.98
CA LEU A 56 1.69 -8.78 -0.10
C LEU A 56 3.06 -8.66 -0.77
N PRO A 57 4.09 -8.15 -0.05
CA PRO A 57 5.47 -8.18 -0.52
C PRO A 57 6.03 -9.62 -0.44
N GLN A 58 5.81 -10.42 -1.49
CA GLN A 58 6.07 -11.87 -1.52
C GLN A 58 7.50 -12.26 -1.16
N SER A 59 8.48 -11.39 -1.42
CA SER A 59 9.90 -11.62 -1.09
C SER A 59 10.21 -11.43 0.40
N HIS A 60 9.34 -10.73 1.16
CA HIS A 60 9.58 -10.37 2.54
C HIS A 60 9.58 -11.60 3.47
N PRO A 61 10.52 -11.73 4.45
CA PRO A 61 10.59 -12.88 5.35
C PRO A 61 9.27 -13.18 6.07
N TYR A 62 8.55 -12.15 6.53
CA TYR A 62 7.26 -12.34 7.23
C TYR A 62 6.20 -12.96 6.31
N ILE A 63 6.16 -12.56 5.05
CA ILE A 63 5.20 -13.12 4.09
C ILE A 63 5.54 -14.58 3.75
N LYS A 64 6.82 -14.94 3.69
CA LYS A 64 7.23 -16.34 3.51
C LYS A 64 6.75 -17.21 4.68
N ILE A 65 6.87 -16.72 5.91
CA ILE A 65 6.35 -17.39 7.11
C ILE A 65 4.83 -17.45 7.07
N HIS A 66 4.15 -16.32 6.77
CA HIS A 66 2.70 -16.27 6.63
C HIS A 66 2.21 -17.30 5.61
N ASN A 67 2.72 -17.29 4.39
CA ASN A 67 2.28 -18.20 3.32
C ASN A 67 2.51 -19.68 3.67
N ARG A 68 3.61 -19.98 4.39
CA ARG A 68 3.92 -21.36 4.80
C ARG A 68 2.96 -21.90 5.85
N PHE A 69 2.47 -21.06 6.77
CA PHE A 69 1.73 -21.49 7.94
C PHE A 69 0.28 -21.03 8.01
N ALA A 70 -0.17 -20.16 7.11
CA ALA A 70 -1.54 -19.64 7.10
C ALA A 70 -2.59 -20.75 7.00
N GLY A 71 -2.34 -21.78 6.22
CA GLY A 71 -3.24 -22.91 6.10
C GLY A 71 -3.37 -23.75 7.38
N THR A 72 -2.35 -23.74 8.26
CA THR A 72 -2.31 -24.51 9.50
C THR A 72 -2.75 -23.71 10.70
N PHE A 73 -2.14 -22.52 10.89
CA PHE A 73 -2.30 -21.72 12.11
C PHE A 73 -3.26 -20.53 11.95
N GLY A 74 -3.84 -20.35 10.77
CA GLY A 74 -4.70 -19.22 10.43
C GLY A 74 -4.00 -18.17 9.58
N GLY A 75 -4.78 -17.61 8.64
CA GLY A 75 -4.34 -16.58 7.69
C GLY A 75 -4.69 -15.17 8.15
N ALA A 76 -4.57 -14.23 7.22
CA ALA A 76 -5.05 -12.86 7.38
C ALA A 76 -6.54 -12.74 7.03
N ASN A 77 -7.06 -13.66 6.20
CA ASN A 77 -8.45 -13.64 5.76
C ASN A 77 -9.36 -14.38 6.73
N ASN A 78 -9.88 -13.64 7.71
CA ASN A 78 -10.90 -14.13 8.62
C ASN A 78 -12.11 -13.20 8.62
N ILE A 79 -13.29 -13.75 8.94
CA ILE A 79 -14.51 -12.99 9.24
C ILE A 79 -14.82 -13.14 10.72
N MET A 80 -15.21 -12.04 11.31
CA MET A 80 -15.70 -11.95 12.67
C MET A 80 -17.14 -11.48 12.64
N VAL A 81 -18.02 -12.28 13.22
CA VAL A 81 -19.44 -11.96 13.37
C VAL A 81 -19.75 -11.87 14.85
N MET A 82 -20.06 -10.67 15.31
CA MET A 82 -20.49 -10.43 16.68
C MET A 82 -22.01 -10.34 16.73
N VAL A 83 -22.59 -11.13 17.60
CA VAL A 83 -24.00 -11.07 17.97
C VAL A 83 -24.11 -10.35 19.30
N GLU A 84 -24.71 -9.18 19.33
CA GLU A 84 -24.88 -8.36 20.54
C GLU A 84 -26.35 -8.17 20.87
N VAL A 85 -26.73 -8.41 22.14
CA VAL A 85 -28.06 -8.12 22.64
C VAL A 85 -28.10 -6.74 23.31
N LYS A 86 -29.15 -5.95 23.03
CA LYS A 86 -29.32 -4.64 23.62
C LYS A 86 -29.74 -4.74 25.10
N GLU A 87 -30.66 -5.63 25.36
CA GLU A 87 -31.19 -5.85 26.71
C GLU A 87 -31.00 -7.32 27.10
N GLY A 88 -30.69 -7.54 28.39
CA GLY A 88 -30.49 -8.87 28.93
C GLY A 88 -29.10 -9.43 28.68
N THR A 89 -29.01 -10.74 28.48
CA THR A 89 -27.77 -11.48 28.23
C THR A 89 -27.91 -12.43 27.06
N ILE A 90 -26.79 -12.89 26.47
CA ILE A 90 -26.82 -13.90 25.40
C ILE A 90 -27.21 -15.29 25.91
N PHE A 91 -27.20 -15.51 27.22
CA PHE A 91 -27.50 -16.82 27.85
C PHE A 91 -29.00 -17.03 28.00
N THR A 92 -29.70 -16.95 26.88
CA THR A 92 -31.10 -17.33 26.74
C THR A 92 -31.24 -18.39 25.66
N PRO A 93 -32.19 -19.33 25.74
CA PRO A 93 -32.41 -20.32 24.68
C PRO A 93 -32.54 -19.71 23.30
N GLU A 94 -33.24 -18.58 23.18
CA GLU A 94 -33.44 -17.90 21.91
C GLU A 94 -32.12 -17.39 21.32
N THR A 95 -31.34 -16.65 22.10
CA THR A 95 -30.08 -16.05 21.61
C THR A 95 -29.00 -17.10 21.35
N LEU A 96 -28.86 -18.10 22.25
CA LEU A 96 -27.94 -19.20 22.02
C LEU A 96 -28.26 -20.00 20.76
N ASN A 97 -29.55 -20.23 20.48
CA ASN A 97 -29.97 -20.90 19.24
C ASN A 97 -29.72 -20.02 17.99
N LYS A 98 -29.85 -18.70 18.09
CA LYS A 98 -29.40 -17.80 17.01
C LYS A 98 -27.91 -17.95 16.75
N ILE A 99 -27.06 -17.91 17.80
CA ILE A 99 -25.61 -18.10 17.68
C ILE A 99 -25.30 -19.46 17.07
N TRP A 100 -26.00 -20.52 17.48
CA TRP A 100 -25.86 -21.86 16.91
C TRP A 100 -26.13 -21.87 15.40
N ARG A 101 -27.30 -21.41 14.98
CA ARG A 101 -27.71 -21.39 13.58
C ARG A 101 -26.83 -20.51 12.73
N MET A 102 -26.40 -19.36 13.26
CA MET A 102 -25.44 -18.48 12.58
C MET A 102 -24.08 -19.15 12.42
N THR A 103 -23.63 -19.91 13.43
CA THR A 103 -22.38 -20.67 13.34
C THR A 103 -22.46 -21.76 12.28
N GLU A 104 -23.57 -22.49 12.19
CA GLU A 104 -23.81 -23.46 11.12
C GLU A 104 -23.91 -22.78 9.74
N ALA A 105 -24.57 -21.64 9.65
CA ALA A 105 -24.67 -20.90 8.40
C ALA A 105 -23.31 -20.45 7.90
N ILE A 106 -22.43 -19.91 8.78
CA ILE A 106 -21.11 -19.42 8.36
C ILE A 106 -20.19 -20.60 7.95
N ASP A 107 -20.37 -21.77 8.55
CA ASP A 107 -19.63 -22.99 8.19
C ASP A 107 -19.93 -23.43 6.74
N THR A 108 -21.08 -23.06 6.20
CA THR A 108 -21.47 -23.36 4.81
C THR A 108 -21.06 -22.27 3.80
N VAL A 109 -20.50 -21.14 4.25
CA VAL A 109 -20.07 -20.06 3.37
C VAL A 109 -18.88 -20.50 2.53
N TYR A 110 -18.89 -20.11 1.26
CA TYR A 110 -17.84 -20.47 0.32
C TYR A 110 -16.45 -20.08 0.82
N GLY A 111 -15.52 -21.00 0.81
CA GLY A 111 -14.12 -20.80 1.15
C GLY A 111 -13.79 -20.85 2.65
N VAL A 112 -14.76 -21.03 3.52
CA VAL A 112 -14.54 -21.19 4.96
C VAL A 112 -13.74 -22.46 5.26
N ASN A 113 -12.80 -22.38 6.17
CA ASN A 113 -12.08 -23.52 6.71
C ASN A 113 -12.83 -24.07 7.92
N HIS A 114 -13.56 -25.16 7.73
CA HIS A 114 -14.40 -25.81 8.74
C HIS A 114 -13.70 -26.14 10.06
N ASN A 115 -12.38 -26.34 10.04
CA ASN A 115 -11.61 -26.69 11.24
C ASN A 115 -11.06 -25.44 11.95
N GLN A 116 -11.23 -24.26 11.38
CA GLN A 116 -10.75 -22.98 11.91
C GLN A 116 -11.90 -21.99 12.17
N ILE A 117 -13.06 -22.51 12.58
CA ILE A 117 -14.17 -21.74 13.11
C ILE A 117 -14.08 -21.75 14.63
N GLU A 118 -14.22 -20.58 15.24
CA GLU A 118 -14.24 -20.38 16.69
C GLU A 118 -15.55 -19.72 17.09
N SER A 119 -16.40 -20.46 17.77
CA SER A 119 -17.69 -20.02 18.33
C SER A 119 -18.04 -20.93 19.50
N ILE A 120 -18.72 -20.42 20.51
CA ILE A 120 -19.23 -21.24 21.61
C ILE A 120 -20.20 -22.33 21.11
N ALA A 121 -20.77 -22.13 19.92
CA ALA A 121 -21.68 -23.07 19.28
C ALA A 121 -20.97 -24.01 18.29
N HIS A 122 -19.66 -23.91 18.11
CA HIS A 122 -18.92 -24.77 17.18
C HIS A 122 -18.14 -25.88 17.91
N ARG A 123 -18.06 -27.04 17.28
CA ARG A 123 -17.36 -28.24 17.83
C ARG A 123 -15.88 -28.02 18.16
N THR A 124 -15.23 -27.04 17.55
CA THR A 124 -13.80 -26.73 17.76
C THR A 124 -13.52 -25.99 19.08
N VAL A 125 -14.54 -25.38 19.67
CA VAL A 125 -14.44 -24.69 20.96
C VAL A 125 -14.93 -25.62 22.06
N ARG A 126 -14.01 -26.06 22.90
CA ARG A 126 -14.22 -27.09 23.90
C ARG A 126 -13.77 -26.65 25.27
N TYR A 127 -14.45 -27.16 26.29
CA TYR A 127 -13.99 -27.07 27.65
C TYR A 127 -13.51 -28.46 28.14
N LEU A 128 -12.58 -28.39 29.06
CA LEU A 128 -11.99 -29.63 29.63
C LEU A 128 -12.77 -30.08 30.88
N LYS A 129 -13.11 -31.35 30.93
CA LYS A 129 -13.78 -31.95 32.09
C LYS A 129 -13.11 -33.27 32.46
N VAL A 130 -12.85 -33.44 33.72
CA VAL A 130 -12.43 -34.74 34.24
C VAL A 130 -13.68 -35.65 34.38
N ALA A 131 -13.65 -36.80 33.73
CA ALA A 131 -14.68 -37.79 33.82
C ALA A 131 -14.37 -38.81 34.91
N ALA A 132 -15.37 -39.61 35.32
CA ALA A 132 -15.20 -40.67 36.25
C ALA A 132 -14.08 -41.62 35.80
N GLY A 133 -13.18 -42.00 36.74
CA GLY A 133 -12.01 -42.84 36.44
C GLY A 133 -10.76 -42.05 36.01
N GLY A 134 -10.72 -40.70 36.19
CA GLY A 134 -9.54 -39.87 35.94
C GLY A 134 -9.23 -39.62 34.46
N THR A 135 -10.15 -39.95 33.56
CA THR A 135 -10.00 -39.63 32.14
C THR A 135 -10.43 -38.19 31.86
N MET A 136 -9.70 -37.52 31.01
CA MET A 136 -10.06 -36.18 30.56
C MET A 136 -10.89 -36.22 29.27
N ARG A 137 -11.93 -35.41 29.20
CA ARG A 137 -12.76 -35.27 28.01
C ARG A 137 -12.86 -33.80 27.61
N ALA A 138 -12.43 -33.47 26.40
CA ALA A 138 -12.66 -32.20 25.79
C ALA A 138 -14.05 -32.18 25.12
N THR A 139 -14.99 -31.47 25.74
CA THR A 139 -16.41 -31.47 25.31
C THR A 139 -16.74 -30.14 24.67
N PRO A 140 -17.44 -30.07 23.51
CA PRO A 140 -17.93 -28.78 22.97
C PRO A 140 -18.80 -28.05 23.99
N VAL A 141 -18.75 -26.71 23.99
CA VAL A 141 -19.53 -25.88 24.92
C VAL A 141 -21.04 -26.05 24.65
N MET A 142 -21.44 -26.07 23.41
CA MET A 142 -22.80 -26.39 22.99
C MET A 142 -22.80 -27.71 22.21
N LEU A 143 -23.74 -28.62 22.53
CA LEU A 143 -23.90 -29.92 21.87
C LEU A 143 -25.04 -29.91 20.86
N GLY A 144 -25.81 -28.84 20.80
CA GLY A 144 -26.99 -28.67 19.96
C GLY A 144 -27.83 -27.47 20.39
N GLU A 145 -29.03 -27.39 19.87
CA GLU A 145 -29.99 -26.35 20.24
C GLU A 145 -30.38 -26.43 21.73
N VAL A 146 -30.48 -25.30 22.37
CA VAL A 146 -30.83 -25.14 23.79
C VAL A 146 -32.35 -25.01 23.91
N LYS A 147 -32.93 -25.84 24.79
CA LYS A 147 -34.40 -25.88 24.96
C LYS A 147 -34.91 -25.23 26.22
N THR A 148 -34.12 -25.18 27.28
CA THR A 148 -34.53 -24.67 28.58
C THR A 148 -33.53 -23.62 29.10
N GLN A 149 -33.99 -22.75 30.00
CA GLN A 149 -33.13 -21.77 30.64
C GLN A 149 -32.06 -22.41 31.51
N GLU A 150 -32.29 -23.55 32.11
CA GLU A 150 -31.33 -24.32 32.92
C GLU A 150 -30.14 -24.76 32.08
N GLN A 151 -30.39 -25.18 30.83
CA GLN A 151 -29.31 -25.49 29.88
C GLN A 151 -28.52 -24.25 29.53
N ALA A 152 -29.17 -23.09 29.32
CA ALA A 152 -28.49 -21.85 29.04
C ALA A 152 -27.63 -21.38 30.24
N ASP A 153 -28.12 -21.55 31.45
CA ASP A 153 -27.38 -21.25 32.67
C ASP A 153 -26.21 -22.17 32.90
N GLU A 154 -26.30 -23.43 32.47
CA GLU A 154 -25.18 -24.38 32.48
C GLU A 154 -24.09 -23.95 31.49
N ILE A 155 -24.47 -23.58 30.29
CA ILE A 155 -23.54 -23.04 29.28
C ILE A 155 -22.85 -21.80 29.82
N ARG A 156 -23.59 -20.91 30.49
CA ARG A 156 -22.99 -19.70 31.13
C ARG A 156 -21.93 -20.10 32.15
N ARG A 157 -22.21 -21.08 33.02
CA ARG A 157 -21.22 -21.55 34.02
C ARG A 157 -19.97 -22.13 33.34
N ILE A 158 -20.14 -22.91 32.27
CA ILE A 158 -19.04 -23.47 31.50
C ILE A 158 -18.18 -22.35 30.89
N VAL A 159 -18.82 -21.37 30.23
CA VAL A 159 -18.14 -20.23 29.60
C VAL A 159 -17.34 -19.44 30.63
N HIS A 160 -17.94 -19.10 31.77
CA HIS A 160 -17.28 -18.33 32.83
C HIS A 160 -16.12 -19.10 33.51
N SER A 161 -16.12 -20.45 33.48
CA SER A 161 -15.02 -21.26 34.00
C SER A 161 -13.86 -21.45 33.02
N ALA A 162 -14.03 -21.07 31.76
CA ALA A 162 -13.06 -21.29 30.67
C ALA A 162 -12.37 -19.99 30.28
N GLU A 163 -11.14 -19.77 30.78
CA GLU A 163 -10.34 -18.56 30.47
C GLU A 163 -10.10 -18.33 28.96
N ASN A 164 -10.14 -19.39 28.17
CA ASN A 164 -9.99 -19.31 26.70
C ASN A 164 -11.29 -18.96 25.96
N ILE A 165 -12.39 -18.77 26.67
CA ILE A 165 -13.71 -18.47 26.07
C ILE A 165 -14.26 -17.14 26.59
N TYR A 166 -14.27 -16.95 27.91
CA TYR A 166 -14.79 -15.76 28.55
C TYR A 166 -13.85 -14.56 28.34
N GLY A 167 -14.37 -13.45 27.84
CA GLY A 167 -13.61 -12.30 27.39
C GLY A 167 -13.00 -12.42 25.97
N ILE A 168 -13.04 -13.59 25.35
CA ILE A 168 -12.47 -13.87 24.01
C ILE A 168 -13.54 -14.16 22.97
N LEU A 169 -14.47 -15.07 23.26
CA LEU A 169 -15.59 -15.44 22.42
C LEU A 169 -16.95 -15.03 23.00
N VAL A 170 -16.98 -14.72 24.27
CA VAL A 170 -18.13 -14.12 24.97
C VAL A 170 -17.61 -12.89 25.69
N SER A 171 -18.29 -11.76 25.54
CA SER A 171 -17.90 -10.49 26.18
C SER A 171 -18.02 -10.55 27.69
N LEU A 172 -17.21 -9.74 28.39
CA LEU A 172 -17.18 -9.71 29.85
C LEU A 172 -18.49 -9.24 30.50
N ASP A 173 -19.38 -8.62 29.74
CA ASP A 173 -20.71 -8.18 30.17
C ASP A 173 -21.83 -9.15 29.84
N ASP A 174 -21.50 -10.34 29.32
CA ASP A 174 -22.44 -11.36 28.88
C ASP A 174 -23.42 -10.91 27.76
N LYS A 175 -23.16 -9.79 27.10
CA LYS A 175 -24.06 -9.22 26.09
C LYS A 175 -23.70 -9.57 24.66
N ALA A 176 -22.48 -10.02 24.41
CA ALA A 176 -22.06 -10.34 23.05
C ALA A 176 -21.36 -11.68 22.95
N ALA A 177 -21.56 -12.35 21.80
CA ALA A 177 -20.80 -13.53 21.40
C ALA A 177 -20.14 -13.30 20.06
N LEU A 178 -18.90 -13.80 19.90
CA LEU A 178 -18.09 -13.70 18.70
C LEU A 178 -18.03 -15.06 18.00
N ILE A 179 -18.32 -15.05 16.70
CA ILE A 179 -18.07 -16.13 15.77
C ILE A 179 -16.91 -15.69 14.90
N ARG A 180 -15.80 -16.41 14.92
CA ARG A 180 -14.64 -16.16 14.08
C ARG A 180 -14.48 -17.30 13.09
N ALA A 181 -14.37 -17.02 11.80
CA ALA A 181 -14.19 -18.02 10.76
C ALA A 181 -13.01 -17.62 9.85
N ASN A 182 -12.02 -18.50 9.74
CA ASN A 182 -10.91 -18.33 8.81
C ASN A 182 -11.27 -18.90 7.44
N PHE A 183 -10.71 -18.29 6.39
CA PHE A 183 -10.91 -18.71 5.01
C PHE A 183 -9.65 -19.35 4.43
N ILE A 184 -9.86 -20.26 3.47
CA ILE A 184 -8.79 -20.88 2.71
C ILE A 184 -8.27 -19.86 1.70
N GLU A 185 -7.01 -19.41 1.84
CA GLU A 185 -6.40 -18.33 1.04
C GLU A 185 -6.52 -18.56 -0.49
N GLY A 186 -6.51 -19.79 -0.95
CA GLY A 186 -6.68 -20.13 -2.37
C GLY A 186 -8.15 -20.17 -2.86
N ARG A 187 -9.13 -19.88 -2.00
CA ARG A 187 -10.58 -19.98 -2.31
C ARG A 187 -11.33 -18.72 -1.91
N LEU A 188 -10.77 -17.57 -2.21
CA LEU A 188 -11.36 -16.27 -1.88
C LEU A 188 -12.12 -15.70 -3.07
N ASP A 189 -13.42 -15.55 -2.91
CA ASP A 189 -14.30 -14.76 -3.77
C ASP A 189 -15.03 -13.76 -2.86
N TYR A 190 -14.46 -12.57 -2.73
CA TYR A 190 -14.94 -11.57 -1.78
C TYR A 190 -16.37 -11.10 -2.03
N ARG A 191 -16.80 -11.04 -3.31
CA ARG A 191 -18.17 -10.69 -3.66
C ARG A 191 -19.14 -11.75 -3.20
N ARG A 192 -18.86 -13.01 -3.56
CA ARG A 192 -19.69 -14.15 -3.18
C ARG A 192 -19.75 -14.33 -1.67
N ILE A 193 -18.61 -14.23 -0.99
CA ILE A 193 -18.53 -14.32 0.49
C ILE A 193 -19.38 -13.21 1.11
N PHE A 194 -19.31 -11.98 0.60
CA PHE A 194 -20.10 -10.85 1.08
C PHE A 194 -21.61 -11.10 0.95
N ASP A 195 -22.04 -11.57 -0.21
CA ASP A 195 -23.45 -11.84 -0.50
C ASP A 195 -23.96 -13.01 0.38
N GLU A 196 -23.24 -14.15 0.43
CA GLU A 196 -23.61 -15.30 1.25
C GLU A 196 -23.66 -14.97 2.76
N VAL A 197 -22.69 -14.18 3.27
CA VAL A 197 -22.73 -13.74 4.67
C VAL A 197 -23.92 -12.82 4.95
N ASN A 198 -24.25 -11.90 4.05
CA ASN A 198 -25.42 -11.05 4.23
C ASN A 198 -26.73 -11.84 4.23
N GLU A 199 -26.91 -12.72 3.25
CA GLU A 199 -28.16 -13.44 3.03
C GLU A 199 -28.38 -14.54 4.06
N ARG A 200 -27.34 -15.29 4.45
CA ARG A 200 -27.48 -16.49 5.29
C ARG A 200 -27.14 -16.25 6.76
N VAL A 201 -26.21 -15.28 7.04
CA VAL A 201 -25.70 -15.10 8.41
C VAL A 201 -26.24 -13.84 9.08
N VAL A 202 -26.43 -12.75 8.33
CA VAL A 202 -26.83 -11.45 8.92
C VAL A 202 -28.33 -11.21 8.84
N ALA A 203 -28.88 -11.25 7.63
CA ALA A 203 -30.27 -10.83 7.40
C ALA A 203 -31.31 -11.68 8.17
N PRO A 204 -31.19 -13.02 8.28
CA PRO A 204 -32.20 -13.84 8.94
C PRO A 204 -32.28 -13.67 10.45
N TYR A 205 -31.22 -13.18 11.10
CA TYR A 205 -31.07 -13.20 12.55
C TYR A 205 -31.06 -11.80 13.20
N ARG A 206 -31.14 -10.74 12.42
CA ARG A 206 -31.28 -9.37 12.93
C ARG A 206 -32.70 -9.10 13.36
N ASP A 207 -32.89 -8.64 14.60
CA ASP A 207 -34.19 -8.25 15.13
C ASP A 207 -34.10 -7.02 16.04
N GLN A 208 -35.18 -6.70 16.80
CA GLN A 208 -35.22 -5.53 17.64
C GLN A 208 -34.22 -5.53 18.80
N ASN A 209 -33.96 -6.70 19.40
CA ASN A 209 -33.04 -6.88 20.52
C ASN A 209 -31.64 -7.34 20.10
N THR A 210 -31.47 -7.90 18.89
CA THR A 210 -30.21 -8.48 18.41
C THR A 210 -29.60 -7.61 17.32
N GLU A 211 -28.41 -7.08 17.55
CA GLU A 211 -27.58 -6.43 16.55
C GLU A 211 -26.45 -7.36 16.12
N ILE A 212 -26.13 -7.33 14.82
CA ILE A 212 -25.10 -8.17 14.24
C ILE A 212 -24.06 -7.26 13.57
N PHE A 213 -22.83 -7.38 14.02
CA PHE A 213 -21.69 -6.66 13.50
C PHE A 213 -20.75 -7.63 12.79
N VAL A 214 -20.24 -7.23 11.61
CA VAL A 214 -19.37 -8.09 10.81
C VAL A 214 -18.14 -7.32 10.38
N ALA A 215 -16.96 -7.88 10.67
CA ALA A 215 -15.66 -7.33 10.30
C ALA A 215 -14.74 -8.41 9.74
N GLY A 216 -13.53 -8.04 9.35
CA GLY A 216 -12.50 -8.91 8.77
C GLY A 216 -12.29 -8.66 7.28
N GLU A 217 -11.11 -9.09 6.76
CA GLU A 217 -10.67 -8.77 5.41
C GLU A 217 -11.65 -9.16 4.29
N PRO A 218 -12.26 -10.36 4.27
CA PRO A 218 -13.24 -10.70 3.25
C PRO A 218 -14.47 -9.79 3.27
N ARG A 219 -14.86 -9.31 4.45
CA ARG A 219 -15.96 -8.35 4.59
C ARG A 219 -15.58 -6.97 4.09
N LEU A 220 -14.37 -6.52 4.36
CA LEU A 220 -13.83 -5.26 3.90
C LEU A 220 -13.84 -5.17 2.38
N TYR A 221 -13.21 -6.15 1.72
CA TYR A 221 -13.17 -6.19 0.25
C TYR A 221 -14.57 -6.42 -0.35
N GLY A 222 -15.45 -7.15 0.32
CA GLY A 222 -16.84 -7.25 -0.07
C GLY A 222 -17.53 -5.89 -0.17
N TRP A 223 -17.31 -4.99 0.78
CA TRP A 223 -17.79 -3.61 0.73
C TRP A 223 -17.18 -2.81 -0.42
N VAL A 224 -15.89 -3.02 -0.72
CA VAL A 224 -15.25 -2.38 -1.88
C VAL A 224 -15.95 -2.79 -3.19
N TYR A 225 -16.28 -4.07 -3.35
CA TYR A 225 -17.07 -4.54 -4.51
C TYR A 225 -18.49 -3.97 -4.52
N HIS A 226 -19.12 -3.87 -3.37
CA HIS A 226 -20.47 -3.28 -3.25
C HIS A 226 -20.49 -1.82 -3.73
N TYR A 227 -19.46 -1.03 -3.38
CA TYR A 227 -19.35 0.37 -3.80
C TYR A 227 -18.73 0.55 -5.20
N ALA A 228 -18.38 -0.50 -5.92
CA ALA A 228 -17.77 -0.38 -7.25
C ALA A 228 -18.70 0.32 -8.27
N SER A 229 -20.03 0.14 -8.14
CA SER A 229 -21.04 0.86 -8.96
C SER A 229 -21.02 2.36 -8.71
N ASP A 230 -20.87 2.79 -7.46
CA ASP A 230 -20.80 4.21 -7.09
C ASP A 230 -19.54 4.86 -7.65
N VAL A 231 -18.41 4.13 -7.61
CA VAL A 231 -17.16 4.56 -8.23
C VAL A 231 -17.32 4.78 -9.73
N LEU A 232 -18.01 3.86 -10.42
CA LEU A 232 -18.32 4.01 -11.84
C LEU A 232 -19.21 5.22 -12.12
N LEU A 233 -20.20 5.50 -11.26
CA LEU A 233 -21.04 6.70 -11.38
C LEU A 233 -20.21 7.98 -11.26
N VAL A 234 -19.32 8.07 -10.28
CA VAL A 234 -18.39 9.20 -10.12
C VAL A 234 -17.52 9.36 -11.36
N PHE A 235 -17.03 8.26 -11.93
CA PHE A 235 -16.27 8.27 -13.18
C PHE A 235 -17.05 8.89 -14.33
N VAL A 236 -18.27 8.44 -14.57
CA VAL A 236 -19.14 8.96 -15.64
C VAL A 236 -19.45 10.45 -15.42
N LEU A 237 -19.78 10.84 -14.19
CA LEU A 237 -20.06 12.23 -13.84
C LEU A 237 -18.84 13.12 -14.09
N ALA A 238 -17.67 12.69 -13.65
CA ALA A 238 -16.41 13.41 -13.85
C ALA A 238 -16.10 13.61 -15.33
N TYR A 239 -16.31 12.57 -16.14
CA TYR A 239 -16.11 12.63 -17.58
C TYR A 239 -17.10 13.54 -18.30
N CYS A 240 -18.37 13.55 -17.89
CA CYS A 240 -19.39 14.45 -18.40
C CYS A 240 -19.06 15.92 -18.08
N ILE A 241 -18.63 16.19 -16.85
CA ILE A 241 -18.21 17.55 -16.44
C ILE A 241 -16.97 17.99 -17.22
N GLU A 242 -16.00 17.12 -17.41
CA GLU A 242 -14.81 17.40 -18.21
C GLU A 242 -15.19 17.73 -19.66
N TRP A 243 -16.12 16.96 -20.25
CA TRP A 243 -16.65 17.24 -21.58
C TRP A 243 -17.34 18.61 -21.64
N LEU A 244 -18.17 18.93 -20.65
CA LEU A 244 -18.86 20.21 -20.55
C LEU A 244 -17.89 21.41 -20.45
N LEU A 245 -16.85 21.29 -19.60
CA LEU A 245 -15.82 22.32 -19.46
C LEU A 245 -15.10 22.60 -20.76
N ARG A 246 -14.78 21.57 -21.55
CA ARG A 246 -14.16 21.73 -22.88
C ARG A 246 -15.10 22.40 -23.85
N TRP A 247 -16.36 22.02 -23.87
CA TRP A 247 -17.36 22.65 -24.72
C TRP A 247 -17.51 24.15 -24.39
N LEU A 248 -17.54 24.51 -23.12
CA LEU A 248 -17.56 25.91 -22.67
C LEU A 248 -16.28 26.67 -23.02
N TYR A 249 -15.12 26.01 -23.02
CA TYR A 249 -13.82 26.65 -23.33
C TYR A 249 -13.64 26.88 -24.83
N PHE A 250 -13.97 25.90 -25.65
CA PHE A 250 -13.78 25.99 -27.10
C PHE A 250 -14.94 26.63 -27.85
N HIS A 251 -16.10 26.76 -27.23
CA HIS A 251 -17.34 27.24 -27.85
C HIS A 251 -17.72 26.46 -29.12
N ASP A 252 -17.14 25.28 -29.32
CA ASP A 252 -17.38 24.37 -30.42
C ASP A 252 -17.48 22.92 -29.90
N TRP A 253 -18.59 22.25 -30.22
CA TRP A 253 -18.78 20.86 -29.84
C TRP A 253 -17.70 19.93 -30.44
N ARG A 254 -17.12 20.31 -31.60
CA ARG A 254 -16.01 19.56 -32.22
C ARG A 254 -14.74 19.68 -31.40
N GLY A 255 -14.51 20.80 -30.76
CA GLY A 255 -13.41 21.03 -29.82
C GLY A 255 -13.50 20.14 -28.59
N ALA A 256 -14.72 19.83 -28.12
CA ALA A 256 -14.93 18.87 -27.05
C ALA A 256 -14.86 17.42 -27.53
N LEU A 257 -15.38 17.10 -28.72
CA LEU A 257 -15.43 15.73 -29.26
C LEU A 257 -14.06 15.16 -29.61
N ARG A 258 -13.14 15.94 -30.17
CA ARG A 258 -11.81 15.47 -30.59
C ARG A 258 -11.01 14.86 -29.44
N PRO A 259 -10.80 15.57 -28.34
CA PRO A 259 -10.12 15.00 -27.18
C PRO A 259 -10.85 13.79 -26.57
N THR A 260 -12.17 13.72 -26.72
CA THR A 260 -12.98 12.58 -26.28
C THR A 260 -12.62 11.30 -27.05
N ILE A 261 -12.53 11.41 -28.38
CA ILE A 261 -12.17 10.26 -29.23
C ILE A 261 -10.80 9.70 -28.87
N THR A 262 -9.80 10.57 -28.76
CA THR A 262 -8.42 10.15 -28.41
C THR A 262 -8.33 9.54 -27.02
N GLY A 263 -9.05 10.12 -26.05
CA GLY A 263 -9.15 9.58 -24.68
C GLY A 263 -9.79 8.20 -24.62
N ILE A 264 -10.90 7.98 -25.33
CA ILE A 264 -11.56 6.67 -25.40
C ILE A 264 -10.65 5.61 -26.04
N ILE A 265 -9.95 5.96 -27.11
CA ILE A 265 -8.99 5.05 -27.75
C ILE A 265 -7.87 4.66 -26.79
N ALA A 266 -7.29 5.62 -26.10
CA ALA A 266 -6.28 5.36 -25.08
C ALA A 266 -6.82 4.47 -23.94
N ALA A 267 -8.10 4.67 -23.55
CA ALA A 267 -8.74 3.84 -22.52
C ALA A 267 -8.86 2.37 -22.95
N PHE A 268 -9.31 2.09 -24.18
CA PHE A 268 -9.37 0.72 -24.71
C PHE A 268 -7.99 0.07 -24.81
N TRP A 269 -6.96 0.82 -25.19
CA TRP A 269 -5.60 0.28 -25.27
C TRP A 269 -5.05 -0.09 -23.88
N GLY A 270 -5.27 0.77 -22.89
CA GLY A 270 -4.84 0.49 -21.53
C GLY A 270 -5.56 -0.70 -20.90
N LEU A 271 -6.91 -0.69 -20.94
CA LEU A 271 -7.72 -1.79 -20.41
C LEU A 271 -7.46 -3.11 -21.15
N GLY A 272 -7.38 -3.06 -22.48
CA GLY A 272 -7.09 -4.26 -23.28
C GLY A 272 -5.69 -4.81 -23.04
N PHE A 273 -4.71 -3.95 -22.76
CA PHE A 273 -3.36 -4.39 -22.41
C PHE A 273 -3.32 -5.14 -21.08
N ILE A 274 -4.10 -4.69 -20.08
CA ILE A 274 -4.20 -5.38 -18.78
C ILE A 274 -4.61 -6.84 -19.00
N GLU A 275 -5.65 -7.08 -19.77
CA GLU A 275 -6.11 -8.45 -20.08
C GLU A 275 -5.11 -9.22 -20.93
N LEU A 276 -4.51 -8.58 -21.96
CA LEU A 276 -3.54 -9.19 -22.86
C LEU A 276 -2.34 -9.81 -22.15
N ILE A 277 -1.87 -9.15 -21.06
CA ILE A 277 -0.78 -9.66 -20.23
C ILE A 277 -1.26 -10.59 -19.11
N GLY A 278 -2.55 -10.92 -19.07
CA GLY A 278 -3.15 -11.83 -18.10
C GLY A 278 -3.30 -11.24 -16.70
N PHE A 279 -3.39 -9.91 -16.58
CA PHE A 279 -3.63 -9.25 -15.30
C PHE A 279 -5.12 -9.01 -15.07
N SER A 280 -5.55 -9.10 -13.82
CA SER A 280 -6.88 -8.65 -13.39
C SER A 280 -6.85 -7.18 -13.00
N LEU A 281 -7.98 -6.51 -13.12
CA LEU A 281 -8.17 -5.17 -12.59
C LEU A 281 -8.68 -5.26 -11.15
N ASP A 282 -7.96 -4.65 -10.22
CA ASP A 282 -8.42 -4.53 -8.83
C ASP A 282 -9.40 -3.36 -8.70
N PRO A 283 -10.51 -3.49 -7.94
CA PRO A 283 -11.43 -2.38 -7.67
C PRO A 283 -10.77 -1.13 -7.09
N LEU A 284 -9.69 -1.28 -6.34
CA LEU A 284 -8.93 -0.15 -5.81
C LEU A 284 -8.17 0.62 -6.90
N MET A 285 -7.89 -0.02 -8.03
CA MET A 285 -7.22 0.60 -9.16
C MET A 285 -8.18 1.34 -10.11
N LEU A 286 -9.50 1.32 -9.89
CA LEU A 286 -10.49 1.93 -10.79
C LEU A 286 -10.29 3.44 -11.01
N VAL A 287 -9.62 4.13 -10.10
CA VAL A 287 -9.27 5.55 -10.26
C VAL A 287 -8.25 5.78 -11.38
N MET A 288 -7.36 4.80 -11.65
CA MET A 288 -6.29 4.95 -12.63
C MET A 288 -6.77 5.07 -14.08
N PRO A 289 -7.70 4.22 -14.57
CA PRO A 289 -8.32 4.41 -15.89
C PRO A 289 -8.81 5.83 -16.13
N PHE A 290 -9.46 6.40 -15.14
CA PHE A 290 -9.94 7.78 -15.23
C PHE A 290 -8.78 8.79 -15.35
N LEU A 291 -7.81 8.72 -14.46
CA LEU A 291 -6.69 9.67 -14.41
C LEU A 291 -5.88 9.66 -15.70
N ILE A 292 -5.59 8.48 -16.26
CA ILE A 292 -4.81 8.36 -17.49
C ILE A 292 -5.63 8.83 -18.70
N THR A 293 -6.93 8.54 -18.74
CA THR A 293 -7.82 9.01 -19.80
C THR A 293 -7.95 10.55 -19.77
N ALA A 294 -8.13 11.13 -18.59
CA ALA A 294 -8.15 12.56 -18.40
C ALA A 294 -6.81 13.21 -18.79
N ARG A 295 -5.71 12.50 -18.59
CA ARG A 295 -4.36 12.92 -19.02
C ARG A 295 -4.25 12.97 -20.55
N ALA A 296 -4.73 11.97 -21.27
CA ALA A 296 -4.80 11.98 -22.73
C ALA A 296 -5.57 13.21 -23.23
N VAL A 297 -6.72 13.47 -22.60
CA VAL A 297 -7.53 14.65 -22.93
C VAL A 297 -6.77 15.97 -22.69
N SER A 298 -5.96 16.08 -21.63
CA SER A 298 -5.15 17.29 -21.37
C SER A 298 -4.17 17.59 -22.50
N HIS A 299 -3.45 16.59 -23.01
CA HIS A 299 -2.54 16.76 -24.14
C HIS A 299 -3.31 17.14 -25.42
N SER A 300 -4.48 16.53 -25.63
CA SER A 300 -5.33 16.84 -26.78
C SER A 300 -5.84 18.28 -26.77
N VAL A 301 -6.15 18.83 -25.60
CA VAL A 301 -6.55 20.25 -25.44
C VAL A 301 -5.39 21.18 -25.84
N GLN A 302 -4.14 20.87 -25.42
CA GLN A 302 -2.96 21.64 -25.80
C GLN A 302 -2.77 21.64 -27.33
N MET A 303 -2.91 20.47 -27.96
CA MET A 303 -2.83 20.34 -29.43
C MET A 303 -3.94 21.11 -30.13
N HIS A 304 -5.14 21.10 -29.55
CA HIS A 304 -6.28 21.82 -30.13
C HIS A 304 -6.12 23.33 -30.05
N ASP A 305 -5.63 23.83 -28.92
CA ASP A 305 -5.36 25.24 -28.70
C ASP A 305 -4.30 25.75 -29.67
N ARG A 306 -3.22 24.96 -29.84
CA ARG A 306 -2.17 25.29 -30.81
C ARG A 306 -2.65 25.21 -32.26
N TYR A 307 -3.49 24.24 -32.60
CA TYR A 307 -4.07 24.15 -33.94
C TYR A 307 -4.88 25.42 -34.30
N TYR A 308 -5.64 26.00 -33.36
CA TYR A 308 -6.39 27.24 -33.60
C TYR A 308 -5.45 28.41 -33.82
N GLU A 309 -4.40 28.54 -33.02
CA GLU A 309 -3.37 29.57 -33.16
C GLU A 309 -2.67 29.47 -34.52
N GLU A 310 -2.26 28.28 -34.93
CA GLU A 310 -1.60 28.07 -36.20
C GLU A 310 -2.55 28.20 -37.42
N PHE A 311 -3.84 27.93 -37.22
CA PHE A 311 -4.85 28.07 -38.26
C PHE A 311 -5.04 29.53 -38.66
N GLU A 312 -5.02 30.46 -37.72
CA GLU A 312 -5.01 31.90 -37.97
C GLU A 312 -3.69 32.36 -38.61
N ARG A 313 -2.53 31.94 -38.04
CA ARG A 313 -1.20 32.32 -38.52
C ARG A 313 -0.92 31.87 -39.97
N HIS A 314 -1.46 30.75 -40.41
CA HIS A 314 -1.26 30.22 -41.75
C HIS A 314 -2.38 30.61 -42.73
N GLY A 315 -3.10 31.69 -42.46
CA GLY A 315 -4.12 32.24 -43.35
C GLY A 315 -5.28 31.27 -43.59
N TRP A 316 -5.72 30.60 -42.54
CA TRP A 316 -6.85 29.65 -42.53
C TRP A 316 -6.60 28.37 -43.35
N ASN A 317 -5.31 28.02 -43.58
CA ASN A 317 -4.97 26.79 -44.29
C ASN A 317 -4.89 25.63 -43.30
N LYS A 318 -5.90 24.77 -43.36
CA LYS A 318 -6.07 23.62 -42.47
C LYS A 318 -4.87 22.69 -42.44
N ARG A 319 -4.33 22.29 -43.59
CA ARG A 319 -3.21 21.33 -43.67
C ARG A 319 -1.95 21.90 -43.04
N ARG A 320 -1.59 23.15 -43.41
CA ARG A 320 -0.40 23.82 -42.87
C ARG A 320 -0.51 24.00 -41.35
N ALA A 321 -1.69 24.39 -40.88
CA ALA A 321 -1.94 24.56 -39.44
C ALA A 321 -1.76 23.28 -38.66
N ILE A 322 -2.27 22.14 -39.17
CA ILE A 322 -2.10 20.83 -38.50
C ILE A 322 -0.63 20.42 -38.42
N VAL A 323 0.10 20.56 -39.54
CA VAL A 323 1.51 20.20 -39.61
C VAL A 323 2.36 21.10 -38.70
N ALA A 324 2.07 22.40 -38.65
CA ALA A 324 2.74 23.33 -37.76
C ALA A 324 2.46 23.01 -36.28
N ALA A 325 1.20 22.82 -35.92
CA ALA A 325 0.83 22.44 -34.56
C ALA A 325 1.48 21.11 -34.12
N PHE A 326 1.52 20.12 -34.99
CA PHE A 326 2.23 18.87 -34.74
C PHE A 326 3.73 19.10 -34.50
N ALA A 327 4.41 19.82 -35.38
CA ALA A 327 5.84 20.05 -35.29
C ALA A 327 6.24 20.84 -34.02
N GLU A 328 5.41 21.82 -33.64
CA GLU A 328 5.67 22.64 -32.43
C GLU A 328 5.43 21.89 -31.11
N LEU A 329 4.41 21.04 -31.05
CA LEU A 329 4.05 20.34 -29.83
C LEU A 329 4.64 18.93 -29.68
N PHE A 330 5.28 18.40 -30.72
CA PHE A 330 5.83 17.04 -30.69
C PHE A 330 6.79 16.83 -29.51
N VAL A 331 7.78 17.71 -29.38
CA VAL A 331 8.83 17.58 -28.35
C VAL A 331 8.26 17.72 -26.93
N PRO A 332 7.50 18.76 -26.56
CA PRO A 332 6.95 18.87 -25.21
C PRO A 332 5.95 17.76 -24.89
N THR A 333 5.10 17.37 -25.83
CA THR A 333 4.11 16.30 -25.60
C THR A 333 4.79 14.93 -25.43
N PHE A 334 5.70 14.56 -26.34
CA PHE A 334 6.43 13.30 -26.23
C PHE A 334 7.30 13.22 -24.98
N SER A 335 7.98 14.32 -24.64
CA SER A 335 8.77 14.39 -23.42
C SER A 335 7.90 14.27 -22.16
N GLY A 336 6.74 14.96 -22.12
CA GLY A 336 5.80 14.87 -21.02
C GLY A 336 5.26 13.46 -20.85
N ILE A 337 4.73 12.84 -21.90
CA ILE A 337 4.24 11.46 -21.86
C ILE A 337 5.35 10.49 -21.43
N THR A 338 6.58 10.67 -21.90
CA THR A 338 7.72 9.83 -21.52
C THR A 338 8.09 10.00 -20.06
N THR A 339 8.09 11.24 -19.54
CA THR A 339 8.35 11.50 -18.11
C THR A 339 7.29 10.85 -17.23
N ASP A 340 6.03 10.94 -17.61
CA ASP A 340 4.92 10.32 -16.88
C ASP A 340 5.07 8.79 -16.87
N ALA A 341 5.25 8.18 -18.05
CA ALA A 341 5.35 6.73 -18.19
C ALA A 341 6.54 6.14 -17.41
N LEU A 342 7.73 6.73 -17.57
CA LEU A 342 8.93 6.27 -16.87
C LEU A 342 8.90 6.65 -15.37
N GLY A 343 8.27 7.76 -15.02
CA GLY A 343 8.06 8.13 -13.61
C GLY A 343 7.25 7.09 -12.87
N VAL A 344 6.13 6.66 -13.46
CA VAL A 344 5.27 5.59 -12.86
C VAL A 344 6.00 4.24 -12.83
N LEU A 345 6.87 3.96 -13.80
CA LEU A 345 7.61 2.71 -13.87
C LEU A 345 8.58 2.52 -12.67
N VAL A 346 8.99 3.59 -12.01
CA VAL A 346 9.82 3.53 -10.79
C VAL A 346 9.14 2.72 -9.67
N ILE A 347 7.81 2.65 -9.66
CA ILE A 347 7.04 1.84 -8.69
C ILE A 347 7.38 0.33 -8.77
N LEU A 348 7.94 -0.17 -9.87
CA LEU A 348 8.40 -1.57 -10.00
C LEU A 348 9.41 -1.99 -8.93
N LEU A 349 10.11 -1.04 -8.34
CA LEU A 349 11.11 -1.30 -7.29
C LEU A 349 10.47 -1.77 -5.98
N VAL A 350 9.19 -1.49 -5.77
CA VAL A 350 8.47 -1.96 -4.60
C VAL A 350 8.07 -3.41 -4.81
N PRO A 351 8.47 -4.34 -3.93
CA PRO A 351 8.20 -5.77 -4.12
C PRO A 351 6.76 -6.16 -3.72
N VAL A 352 5.77 -5.36 -4.14
CA VAL A 352 4.33 -5.62 -3.99
C VAL A 352 3.75 -5.85 -5.36
N VAL A 353 3.23 -7.05 -5.60
CA VAL A 353 2.78 -7.48 -6.94
C VAL A 353 1.74 -6.55 -7.54
N MET A 354 0.75 -6.13 -6.74
CA MET A 354 -0.27 -5.18 -7.19
C MET A 354 0.34 -3.85 -7.68
N LEU A 355 1.31 -3.29 -6.95
CA LEU A 355 1.98 -2.06 -7.34
C LEU A 355 2.83 -2.24 -8.61
N GLN A 356 3.47 -3.40 -8.76
CA GLN A 356 4.23 -3.73 -9.98
C GLN A 356 3.32 -3.88 -11.19
N LYS A 357 2.17 -4.54 -11.04
CA LYS A 357 1.14 -4.60 -12.07
C LYS A 357 0.64 -3.20 -12.46
N LEU A 358 0.36 -2.36 -11.47
CA LEU A 358 -0.03 -0.96 -11.68
C LEU A 358 1.04 -0.21 -12.47
N ALA A 359 2.32 -0.32 -12.08
CA ALA A 359 3.42 0.36 -12.75
C ALA A 359 3.53 -0.02 -14.23
N ILE A 360 3.47 -1.31 -14.55
CA ILE A 360 3.55 -1.81 -15.92
C ILE A 360 2.35 -1.35 -16.75
N THR A 361 1.15 -1.54 -16.22
CA THR A 361 -0.10 -1.24 -16.94
C THR A 361 -0.29 0.25 -17.14
N ALA A 362 -0.09 1.06 -16.10
CA ALA A 362 -0.21 2.51 -16.19
C ALA A 362 0.87 3.11 -17.08
N SER A 363 2.12 2.64 -17.00
CA SER A 363 3.21 3.09 -17.87
C SER A 363 2.92 2.82 -19.34
N PHE A 364 2.49 1.60 -19.69
CA PHE A 364 2.05 1.27 -21.04
C PHE A 364 0.89 2.17 -21.50
N TRP A 365 -0.11 2.33 -20.66
CA TRP A 365 -1.29 3.14 -20.98
C TRP A 365 -0.93 4.60 -21.22
N ILE A 366 -0.11 5.18 -20.36
CA ILE A 366 0.40 6.55 -20.53
C ILE A 366 1.20 6.63 -21.86
N PHE A 367 2.07 5.66 -22.11
CA PHE A 367 2.87 5.67 -23.36
C PHE A 367 1.99 5.51 -24.61
N ALA A 368 0.88 4.77 -24.52
CA ALA A 368 -0.09 4.63 -25.60
C ALA A 368 -0.76 5.97 -25.99
N ILE A 369 -0.79 6.96 -25.07
CA ILE A 369 -1.24 8.32 -25.38
C ILE A 369 -0.41 8.94 -26.52
N THR A 370 0.86 8.59 -26.64
CA THR A 370 1.69 9.03 -27.78
C THR A 370 1.06 8.75 -29.12
N VAL A 371 0.46 7.54 -29.25
CA VAL A 371 -0.21 7.15 -30.49
C VAL A 371 -1.51 7.93 -30.70
N SER A 372 -2.32 8.06 -29.66
CA SER A 372 -3.59 8.79 -29.76
C SER A 372 -3.38 10.29 -30.00
N GLU A 373 -2.36 10.91 -29.38
CA GLU A 373 -2.14 12.34 -29.45
C GLU A 373 -1.25 12.79 -30.60
N LEU A 374 -0.13 12.10 -30.84
CA LEU A 374 0.82 12.53 -31.88
C LEU A 374 0.53 11.91 -33.24
N LEU A 375 -0.09 10.72 -33.33
CA LEU A 375 -0.42 10.14 -34.61
C LEU A 375 -1.88 10.35 -35.00
N LEU A 376 -2.81 10.01 -34.12
CA LEU A 376 -4.23 10.02 -34.46
C LEU A 376 -4.84 11.42 -34.41
N ASN A 377 -4.48 12.23 -33.43
CA ASN A 377 -5.10 13.54 -33.22
C ASN A 377 -4.93 14.49 -34.44
N PRO A 378 -3.73 14.66 -35.06
CA PRO A 378 -3.56 15.41 -36.31
C PRO A 378 -4.43 14.88 -37.46
N ILE A 379 -4.59 13.55 -37.55
CA ILE A 379 -5.41 12.92 -38.57
C ILE A 379 -6.90 13.19 -38.33
N VAL A 380 -7.36 13.16 -37.09
CA VAL A 380 -8.75 13.49 -36.72
C VAL A 380 -9.05 14.95 -37.09
N TYR A 381 -8.10 15.90 -36.85
CA TYR A 381 -8.26 17.28 -37.32
C TYR A 381 -8.38 17.36 -38.84
N TYR A 382 -7.67 16.54 -39.56
CA TYR A 382 -7.76 16.54 -41.02
C TYR A 382 -9.12 16.06 -41.52
N TYR A 383 -9.71 15.03 -40.93
CA TYR A 383 -11.02 14.52 -41.35
C TYR A 383 -12.21 15.42 -40.92
N LEU A 384 -12.14 16.00 -39.72
CA LEU A 384 -13.21 16.86 -39.24
C LEU A 384 -13.21 18.22 -39.94
N LYS A 385 -14.38 18.85 -40.12
CA LYS A 385 -14.51 20.17 -40.70
C LYS A 385 -13.68 21.21 -39.91
N ALA A 386 -12.99 22.12 -40.62
CA ALA A 386 -12.29 23.22 -39.99
C ALA A 386 -13.26 24.11 -39.18
N PRO A 387 -12.82 24.72 -38.08
CA PRO A 387 -13.61 25.69 -37.35
C PRO A 387 -13.88 26.91 -38.22
N GLU A 388 -14.95 27.62 -37.93
CA GLU A 388 -15.22 28.92 -38.54
C GLU A 388 -14.26 29.96 -37.97
N PRO A 389 -13.70 30.87 -38.79
CA PRO A 389 -12.76 31.87 -38.34
C PRO A 389 -13.28 32.74 -37.19
N GLU A 390 -14.58 33.04 -37.18
CA GLU A 390 -15.24 33.82 -36.14
C GLU A 390 -15.13 33.14 -34.76
N ILE A 391 -15.28 31.82 -34.68
CA ILE A 391 -15.16 31.04 -33.41
C ILE A 391 -13.75 31.15 -32.85
N VAL A 392 -12.73 31.09 -33.74
CA VAL A 392 -11.33 31.19 -33.32
C VAL A 392 -11.03 32.56 -32.75
N LEU A 393 -11.54 33.64 -33.39
CA LEU A 393 -11.33 35.02 -32.99
C LEU A 393 -12.07 35.40 -31.68
N VAL A 394 -13.35 35.01 -31.53
CA VAL A 394 -14.17 35.28 -30.33
C VAL A 394 -13.54 34.68 -29.08
N ARG A 395 -12.92 33.55 -29.19
CA ARG A 395 -12.23 32.89 -28.08
C ARG A 395 -11.11 33.77 -27.49
N ASP A 396 -10.50 34.60 -28.30
CA ASP A 396 -9.35 35.43 -27.88
C ASP A 396 -9.75 36.74 -27.20
N GLU A 397 -11.05 37.13 -27.22
CA GLU A 397 -11.57 38.33 -26.56
C GLU A 397 -12.26 38.08 -25.23
N GLY A 398 -12.36 36.83 -24.77
CA GLY A 398 -13.13 36.39 -23.59
C GLY A 398 -12.65 36.92 -22.24
N ILE A 399 -13.52 36.81 -21.24
CA ILE A 399 -13.22 37.17 -19.83
C ILE A 399 -12.01 36.38 -19.30
N PHE A 400 -11.87 35.16 -19.70
CA PHE A 400 -10.77 34.27 -19.27
C PHE A 400 -9.40 34.86 -19.67
N ARG A 401 -9.25 35.33 -20.91
CA ARG A 401 -8.02 36.01 -21.37
C ARG A 401 -7.72 37.25 -20.54
N ARG A 402 -8.74 38.08 -20.27
CA ARG A 402 -8.56 39.31 -19.47
C ARG A 402 -8.08 39.01 -18.05
N VAL A 403 -8.60 37.97 -17.43
CA VAL A 403 -8.17 37.51 -16.10
C VAL A 403 -6.74 37.00 -16.14
N VAL A 404 -6.42 36.14 -17.11
CA VAL A 404 -5.04 35.61 -17.28
C VAL A 404 -4.03 36.73 -17.51
N THR A 405 -4.36 37.68 -18.41
CA THR A 405 -3.45 38.81 -18.69
C THR A 405 -3.18 39.64 -17.44
N ARG A 406 -4.21 39.99 -16.68
CA ARG A 406 -4.04 40.77 -15.43
C ARG A 406 -3.21 39.98 -14.40
N ALA A 407 -3.45 38.67 -14.26
CA ALA A 407 -2.68 37.83 -13.36
C ALA A 407 -1.20 37.76 -13.78
N VAL A 408 -0.94 37.54 -15.06
CA VAL A 408 0.43 37.53 -15.63
C VAL A 408 1.16 38.85 -15.36
N ASP A 409 0.53 39.97 -15.67
CA ASP A 409 1.13 41.30 -15.47
C ASP A 409 1.37 41.57 -13.98
N ALA A 410 0.48 41.15 -13.08
CA ALA A 410 0.67 41.25 -11.64
C ALA A 410 1.86 40.42 -11.17
N ILE A 411 1.96 39.15 -11.59
CA ILE A 411 3.02 38.18 -11.23
C ILE A 411 4.40 38.71 -11.73
N LEU A 412 4.46 39.20 -12.98
CA LEU A 412 5.72 39.62 -13.59
C LEU A 412 6.17 41.01 -13.14
N SER A 413 5.31 41.80 -12.49
CA SER A 413 5.72 43.08 -11.88
C SER A 413 6.81 42.86 -10.83
N ARG A 414 7.70 43.85 -10.61
CA ARG A 414 8.78 43.74 -9.60
C ARG A 414 8.26 43.37 -8.20
N ARG A 415 7.13 43.97 -7.79
CA ARG A 415 6.48 43.64 -6.49
C ARG A 415 5.89 42.25 -6.50
N GLY A 416 5.26 41.84 -7.61
CA GLY A 416 4.71 40.50 -7.79
C GLY A 416 5.76 39.42 -7.72
N GLN A 417 6.89 39.58 -8.40
CA GLN A 417 8.02 38.65 -8.34
C GLN A 417 8.55 38.43 -6.91
N LEU A 418 8.69 39.51 -6.13
CA LEU A 418 9.12 39.42 -4.73
C LEU A 418 8.06 38.75 -3.85
N ALA A 419 6.80 39.07 -4.06
CA ALA A 419 5.70 38.46 -3.35
C ALA A 419 5.60 36.94 -3.65
N VAL A 420 5.79 36.51 -4.90
CA VAL A 420 5.83 35.12 -5.31
C VAL A 420 6.97 34.36 -4.62
N LEU A 421 8.19 34.91 -4.63
CA LEU A 421 9.34 34.29 -3.97
C LEU A 421 9.15 34.22 -2.46
N ALA A 422 8.63 35.26 -1.83
CA ALA A 422 8.33 35.28 -0.41
C ALA A 422 7.25 34.22 -0.04
N PHE A 423 6.18 34.17 -0.84
CA PHE A 423 5.11 33.18 -0.66
C PHE A 423 5.63 31.74 -0.70
N TRP A 424 6.40 31.39 -1.73
CA TRP A 424 6.93 30.04 -1.86
C TRP A 424 7.97 29.69 -0.82
N LEU A 425 8.78 30.67 -0.36
CA LEU A 425 9.73 30.47 0.73
C LEU A 425 9.01 30.18 2.06
N VAL A 426 7.98 31.00 2.37
CA VAL A 426 7.16 30.79 3.57
C VAL A 426 6.41 29.45 3.49
N ALA A 427 5.80 29.14 2.34
CA ALA A 427 5.10 27.87 2.11
C ALA A 427 6.05 26.67 2.29
N ALA A 428 7.28 26.75 1.77
CA ALA A 428 8.30 25.72 1.96
C ALA A 428 8.70 25.55 3.44
N GLY A 429 8.86 26.66 4.16
CA GLY A 429 9.19 26.64 5.59
C GLY A 429 8.09 26.01 6.44
N VAL A 430 6.83 26.40 6.20
CA VAL A 430 5.65 25.83 6.87
C VAL A 430 5.52 24.35 6.54
N ALA A 431 5.65 23.97 5.28
CA ALA A 431 5.57 22.58 4.87
C ALA A 431 6.70 21.74 5.47
N GLY A 432 7.93 22.27 5.52
CA GLY A 432 9.07 21.60 6.16
C GLY A 432 8.88 21.37 7.66
N TYR A 433 8.08 22.19 8.32
CA TYR A 433 7.68 21.96 9.72
C TYR A 433 6.68 20.80 9.81
N PHE A 434 5.60 20.85 9.04
CA PHE A 434 4.52 19.87 9.14
C PHE A 434 4.91 18.47 8.63
N VAL A 435 5.77 18.37 7.62
CA VAL A 435 6.18 17.07 7.05
C VAL A 435 6.87 16.15 8.05
N ARG A 436 7.43 16.71 9.15
CA ARG A 436 8.04 15.92 10.23
C ARG A 436 7.04 15.03 10.96
N GLY A 437 5.74 15.36 10.88
CA GLY A 437 4.66 14.56 11.43
C GLY A 437 4.09 13.51 10.48
N LEU A 438 4.70 13.27 9.32
CA LEU A 438 4.22 12.31 8.35
C LEU A 438 4.41 10.88 8.85
N ILE A 439 3.33 10.12 8.88
CA ILE A 439 3.27 8.76 9.40
C ILE A 439 3.41 7.77 8.23
N ILE A 440 4.25 6.74 8.42
CA ILE A 440 4.31 5.61 7.49
C ILE A 440 3.52 4.45 8.07
N GLY A 441 2.59 3.91 7.30
CA GLY A 441 1.56 2.98 7.72
C GLY A 441 0.23 3.68 8.02
N ASP A 442 -0.75 2.92 8.47
CA ASP A 442 -2.07 3.46 8.76
C ASP A 442 -2.07 4.26 10.07
N PRO A 443 -2.60 5.50 10.07
CA PRO A 443 -2.63 6.34 11.27
C PRO A 443 -3.84 6.06 12.17
N THR A 444 -4.85 5.36 11.66
CA THR A 444 -6.12 5.08 12.36
C THR A 444 -6.28 3.59 12.66
N SER A 445 -7.12 3.25 13.64
CA SER A 445 -7.46 1.87 13.95
C SER A 445 -8.50 1.25 13.02
N ALA A 446 -9.20 2.08 12.26
CA ALA A 446 -10.18 1.67 11.27
C ALA A 446 -9.52 1.45 9.90
N SER A 447 -10.14 0.64 9.04
CA SER A 447 -9.64 0.44 7.70
C SER A 447 -9.53 1.77 6.93
N PRO A 448 -8.38 2.08 6.32
CA PRO A 448 -8.21 3.29 5.52
C PRO A 448 -8.94 3.24 4.18
N LEU A 449 -9.43 2.07 3.77
CA LEU A 449 -10.13 1.89 2.49
C LEU A 449 -11.54 2.50 2.50
N LEU A 450 -12.19 2.50 3.66
CA LEU A 450 -13.57 2.96 3.83
C LEU A 450 -13.65 4.14 4.79
N TRP A 451 -14.73 4.92 4.70
CA TRP A 451 -14.97 6.03 5.60
C TRP A 451 -15.14 5.56 7.06
N PRO A 452 -14.78 6.37 8.05
CA PRO A 452 -14.88 5.98 9.46
C PRO A 452 -16.30 5.62 9.91
N ASP A 453 -17.30 6.23 9.32
CA ASP A 453 -18.75 6.01 9.55
C ASP A 453 -19.34 4.89 8.69
N SER A 454 -18.54 4.22 7.88
CA SER A 454 -19.00 3.08 7.07
C SER A 454 -19.48 1.94 7.96
N PRO A 455 -20.47 1.13 7.49
CA PRO A 455 -20.96 -0.02 8.24
C PRO A 455 -19.87 -1.00 8.65
N TYR A 456 -18.81 -1.10 7.84
CA TYR A 456 -17.64 -1.92 8.14
C TYR A 456 -16.84 -1.37 9.33
N ASN A 457 -16.43 -0.10 9.26
CA ASN A 457 -15.59 0.51 10.30
C ASN A 457 -16.33 0.63 11.64
N VAL A 458 -17.62 0.93 11.61
CA VAL A 458 -18.47 0.92 12.80
C VAL A 458 -18.54 -0.49 13.41
N SER A 459 -18.75 -1.51 12.57
CA SER A 459 -18.77 -2.90 13.05
C SER A 459 -17.43 -3.34 13.62
N HIS A 460 -16.34 -3.02 12.94
CA HIS A 460 -14.98 -3.34 13.39
C HIS A 460 -14.69 -2.69 14.75
N GLN A 461 -14.96 -1.41 14.88
CA GLN A 461 -14.76 -0.69 16.15
C GLN A 461 -15.60 -1.29 17.29
N ARG A 462 -16.88 -1.62 17.02
CA ARG A 462 -17.75 -2.22 18.02
C ARG A 462 -17.25 -3.58 18.52
N ILE A 463 -16.73 -4.40 17.58
CA ILE A 463 -16.14 -5.71 17.93
C ILE A 463 -14.87 -5.50 18.79
N GLN A 464 -14.01 -4.56 18.41
CA GLN A 464 -12.79 -4.23 19.16
C GLN A 464 -13.09 -3.77 20.58
N ASP A 465 -14.10 -2.91 20.74
CA ASP A 465 -14.50 -2.37 22.05
C ASP A 465 -15.00 -3.47 23.00
N LYS A 466 -15.65 -4.52 22.44
CA LYS A 466 -16.24 -5.62 23.23
C LYS A 466 -15.23 -6.72 23.58
N PHE A 467 -14.30 -7.03 22.65
CA PHE A 467 -13.40 -8.18 22.79
C PHE A 467 -11.93 -7.81 23.03
N GLY A 468 -11.64 -6.51 23.10
CA GLY A 468 -10.32 -6.02 23.54
C GLY A 468 -9.16 -6.34 22.62
N GLY A 469 -9.42 -6.79 21.39
CA GLY A 469 -8.43 -7.09 20.36
C GLY A 469 -8.82 -8.28 19.51
N VAL A 470 -8.79 -8.10 18.18
CA VAL A 470 -9.26 -9.12 17.25
C VAL A 470 -8.31 -9.31 16.05
N GLU A 471 -7.26 -8.49 15.95
CA GLU A 471 -6.32 -8.54 14.84
C GLU A 471 -5.11 -9.42 15.16
N PRO A 472 -4.93 -10.57 14.48
CA PRO A 472 -3.91 -11.53 14.87
C PRO A 472 -2.51 -11.13 14.40
N LEU A 473 -1.55 -11.24 15.30
CA LEU A 473 -0.12 -11.35 15.04
C LEU A 473 0.32 -12.77 15.39
N ILE A 474 0.72 -13.55 14.43
CA ILE A 474 1.14 -14.95 14.62
C ILE A 474 2.66 -15.03 14.59
N VAL A 475 3.25 -15.48 15.69
CA VAL A 475 4.68 -15.79 15.79
C VAL A 475 4.83 -17.31 15.81
N VAL A 476 5.54 -17.84 14.84
CA VAL A 476 5.73 -19.30 14.71
C VAL A 476 6.96 -19.72 15.50
N ALA A 477 6.79 -20.70 16.36
CA ALA A 477 7.89 -21.41 17.01
C ALA A 477 8.20 -22.68 16.21
N GLU A 478 9.37 -22.72 15.57
CA GLU A 478 9.83 -23.86 14.79
C GLU A 478 10.97 -24.57 15.51
N GLY A 479 10.76 -25.83 15.86
CA GLY A 479 11.74 -26.68 16.53
C GLY A 479 12.83 -27.16 15.60
N LEU A 480 14.03 -27.31 16.15
CA LEU A 480 15.16 -27.87 15.42
C LEU A 480 15.08 -29.40 15.32
N ASP A 481 14.40 -30.02 16.30
CA ASP A 481 14.23 -31.46 16.38
C ASP A 481 12.75 -31.85 16.53
N ARG A 482 12.45 -33.10 16.29
CA ARG A 482 11.13 -33.69 16.58
C ARG A 482 10.82 -33.57 18.09
N ASP A 483 9.55 -33.38 18.40
CA ASP A 483 9.08 -33.20 19.78
C ASP A 483 9.60 -31.94 20.52
N ALA A 484 10.22 -30.98 19.80
CA ALA A 484 10.74 -29.74 20.38
C ALA A 484 9.66 -28.94 21.12
N MET A 485 8.38 -29.06 20.73
CA MET A 485 7.25 -28.40 21.39
C MET A 485 6.82 -29.06 22.68
N LYS A 486 7.33 -30.25 23.02
CA LYS A 486 7.15 -30.93 24.33
C LYS A 486 8.19 -30.47 25.35
N ASP A 487 9.20 -29.75 24.93
CA ASP A 487 10.23 -29.28 25.84
C ASP A 487 9.68 -28.19 26.79
N PRO A 488 9.81 -28.39 28.11
CA PRO A 488 9.32 -27.41 29.10
C PRO A 488 9.94 -26.03 28.98
N ALA A 489 11.20 -25.93 28.57
CA ALA A 489 11.86 -24.64 28.39
C ALA A 489 11.27 -23.87 27.21
N THR A 490 10.95 -24.54 26.09
CA THR A 490 10.27 -23.98 24.94
C THR A 490 8.88 -23.45 25.29
N LEU A 491 8.07 -24.22 26.01
CA LEU A 491 6.75 -23.79 26.47
C LEU A 491 6.81 -22.61 27.43
N ARG A 492 7.73 -22.63 28.41
CA ARG A 492 7.94 -21.48 29.33
C ARG A 492 8.43 -20.23 28.60
N ARG A 493 9.18 -20.40 27.51
CA ARG A 493 9.57 -19.26 26.66
C ARG A 493 8.37 -18.69 25.91
N MET A 494 7.44 -19.53 25.41
CA MET A 494 6.17 -19.06 24.83
C MET A 494 5.37 -18.29 25.88
N GLU A 495 5.21 -18.80 27.07
CA GLU A 495 4.50 -18.11 28.15
C GLU A 495 5.17 -16.78 28.53
N ARG A 496 6.50 -16.72 28.67
CA ARG A 496 7.23 -15.47 28.93
C ARG A 496 7.02 -14.45 27.77
N PHE A 497 6.98 -14.94 26.55
CA PHE A 497 6.73 -14.11 25.38
C PHE A 497 5.34 -13.49 25.42
N GLN A 498 4.31 -14.29 25.69
CA GLN A 498 2.94 -13.82 25.87
C GLN A 498 2.88 -12.70 26.91
N ARG A 499 3.34 -12.98 28.13
CA ARG A 499 3.33 -12.02 29.25
C ARG A 499 4.13 -10.74 28.96
N THR A 500 5.19 -10.83 28.15
CA THR A 500 6.01 -9.67 27.79
C THR A 500 5.26 -8.75 26.83
N LEU A 501 4.58 -9.31 25.84
CA LEU A 501 3.84 -8.52 24.86
C LEU A 501 2.49 -8.04 25.40
N GLU A 502 1.80 -8.79 26.24
CA GLU A 502 0.54 -8.38 26.88
C GLU A 502 0.69 -7.13 27.77
N ARG A 503 1.92 -6.76 28.15
CA ARG A 503 2.20 -5.47 28.79
C ARG A 503 2.11 -4.28 27.83
N ASP A 504 2.04 -4.53 26.51
CA ASP A 504 1.80 -3.47 25.54
C ASP A 504 0.32 -3.14 25.50
N PRO A 505 -0.09 -1.86 25.65
CA PRO A 505 -1.50 -1.47 25.69
C PRO A 505 -2.25 -1.79 24.39
N SER A 506 -1.53 -1.97 23.29
CA SER A 506 -2.12 -2.33 21.98
C SER A 506 -2.33 -3.83 21.78
N VAL A 507 -1.87 -4.66 22.73
CA VAL A 507 -2.13 -6.11 22.75
C VAL A 507 -3.26 -6.38 23.74
N GLY A 508 -4.31 -7.04 23.31
CA GLY A 508 -5.46 -7.35 24.15
C GLY A 508 -5.26 -8.63 24.94
N TYR A 509 -4.96 -9.69 24.26
CA TYR A 509 -4.67 -11.00 24.82
C TYR A 509 -3.80 -11.82 23.89
N SER A 510 -3.31 -12.95 24.34
CA SER A 510 -2.54 -13.88 23.54
C SER A 510 -2.96 -15.32 23.82
N PHE A 511 -2.55 -16.22 22.92
CA PHE A 511 -2.80 -17.65 23.05
C PHE A 511 -1.64 -18.45 22.48
N SER A 512 -1.28 -19.53 23.16
CA SER A 512 -0.25 -20.46 22.70
C SER A 512 -0.48 -21.89 23.22
N LEU A 513 0.39 -22.78 22.78
CA LEU A 513 0.40 -24.16 23.27
C LEU A 513 0.67 -24.25 24.80
N ALA A 514 1.38 -23.27 25.35
CA ALA A 514 1.65 -23.18 26.79
C ALA A 514 0.36 -23.07 27.62
N ASP A 515 -0.63 -22.32 27.11
CA ASP A 515 -1.91 -22.14 27.82
C ASP A 515 -2.69 -23.44 27.87
N ILE A 516 -2.66 -24.24 26.79
CA ILE A 516 -3.29 -25.56 26.77
C ILE A 516 -2.67 -26.46 27.85
N ILE A 517 -1.35 -26.53 27.94
CA ILE A 517 -0.66 -27.40 28.90
C ILE A 517 -0.93 -26.94 30.33
N ARG A 518 -0.94 -25.65 30.61
CA ARG A 518 -1.30 -25.10 31.92
C ARG A 518 -2.74 -25.43 32.30
N ALA A 519 -3.68 -25.26 31.36
CA ALA A 519 -5.07 -25.58 31.58
C ALA A 519 -5.28 -27.10 31.87
N VAL A 520 -4.65 -27.93 31.05
CA VAL A 520 -4.71 -29.39 31.24
C VAL A 520 -4.13 -29.81 32.59
N ASN A 521 -2.98 -29.26 32.97
CA ASN A 521 -2.37 -29.57 34.28
C ASN A 521 -3.25 -29.09 35.46
N SER A 522 -3.85 -27.91 35.37
CA SER A 522 -4.78 -27.40 36.39
C SER A 522 -6.03 -28.28 36.50
N VAL A 523 -6.64 -28.66 35.39
CA VAL A 523 -7.84 -29.50 35.33
C VAL A 523 -7.57 -30.90 35.95
N PHE A 524 -6.37 -31.45 35.73
CA PHE A 524 -5.95 -32.72 36.36
C PHE A 524 -5.86 -32.66 37.90
N HIS A 525 -5.65 -31.45 38.41
CA HIS A 525 -5.51 -31.18 39.85
C HIS A 525 -6.70 -30.38 40.39
N GLU A 526 -7.91 -30.70 39.91
CA GLU A 526 -9.19 -30.15 40.37
C GLU A 526 -9.29 -28.61 40.29
N LEU A 527 -8.65 -28.02 39.27
CA LEU A 527 -8.57 -26.55 39.03
C LEU A 527 -7.85 -25.80 40.15
N GLU A 528 -7.02 -26.48 40.97
CA GLU A 528 -6.17 -25.81 41.93
C GLU A 528 -5.18 -24.80 41.27
N PRO A 529 -5.17 -23.50 41.57
CA PRO A 529 -4.36 -22.49 40.88
C PRO A 529 -2.85 -22.78 40.89
N LYS A 530 -2.33 -23.44 41.93
CA LYS A 530 -0.90 -23.81 42.02
C LYS A 530 -0.42 -24.75 40.93
N TRP A 531 -1.34 -25.48 40.30
CA TRP A 531 -1.05 -26.40 39.20
C TRP A 531 -1.27 -25.80 37.82
N GLY A 532 -1.71 -24.57 37.73
CA GLY A 532 -1.76 -23.79 36.47
C GLY A 532 -0.38 -23.39 35.96
N VAL A 533 0.57 -24.33 35.94
CA VAL A 533 1.98 -24.15 35.59
C VAL A 533 2.43 -25.22 34.60
N ILE A 534 3.48 -24.94 33.85
CA ILE A 534 4.13 -25.90 32.96
C ILE A 534 5.04 -26.81 33.82
N PRO A 535 4.87 -28.14 33.77
CA PRO A 535 5.76 -29.07 34.52
C PRO A 535 7.23 -28.89 34.14
N ASN A 536 8.12 -29.26 35.05
CA ASN A 536 9.56 -29.11 34.87
C ASN A 536 10.20 -30.17 33.99
N ASN A 537 9.60 -31.37 33.92
CA ASN A 537 10.13 -32.48 33.14
C ASN A 537 9.30 -32.73 31.89
N TRP A 538 9.96 -33.18 30.83
CA TRP A 538 9.33 -33.43 29.55
C TRP A 538 8.41 -34.66 29.52
N VAL A 539 8.57 -35.61 30.46
CA VAL A 539 7.71 -36.78 30.56
C VAL A 539 6.31 -36.39 31.02
N ASP A 540 6.22 -35.52 32.04
CA ASP A 540 4.94 -34.99 32.51
C ASP A 540 4.26 -34.15 31.45
N VAL A 541 5.03 -33.26 30.78
CA VAL A 541 4.51 -32.48 29.66
C VAL A 541 4.02 -33.38 28.53
N GLY A 542 4.79 -34.40 28.17
CA GLY A 542 4.39 -35.39 27.15
C GLY A 542 3.13 -36.16 27.53
N GLY A 543 2.97 -36.47 28.84
CA GLY A 543 1.76 -37.09 29.40
C GLY A 543 0.52 -36.21 29.26
N LEU A 544 0.65 -34.90 29.59
CA LEU A 544 -0.42 -33.91 29.42
C LEU A 544 -0.80 -33.72 27.95
N PHE A 545 0.16 -33.70 27.06
CA PHE A 545 -0.09 -33.71 25.62
C PHE A 545 -0.86 -34.93 25.17
N PHE A 546 -0.40 -36.11 25.58
CA PHE A 546 -1.05 -37.34 25.21
C PHE A 546 -2.53 -37.34 25.64
N ILE A 547 -2.80 -36.93 26.88
CA ILE A 547 -4.14 -36.87 27.40
C ILE A 547 -5.04 -35.91 26.65
N TYR A 548 -4.58 -34.71 26.36
CA TYR A 548 -5.35 -33.70 25.65
C TYR A 548 -5.63 -34.11 24.19
N PHE A 549 -4.56 -34.52 23.48
CA PHE A 549 -4.67 -34.84 22.07
C PHE A 549 -5.32 -36.19 21.78
N SER A 550 -5.24 -37.18 22.65
CA SER A 550 -5.96 -38.43 22.49
C SER A 550 -7.48 -38.26 22.64
N GLY A 551 -7.92 -37.27 23.39
CA GLY A 551 -9.34 -36.92 23.55
C GLY A 551 -9.91 -35.98 22.48
N SER A 552 -9.10 -35.56 21.51
CA SER A 552 -9.46 -34.56 20.49
C SER A 552 -9.18 -35.07 19.07
N PRO A 553 -10.03 -34.77 18.08
CA PRO A 553 -9.75 -35.10 16.68
C PRO A 553 -8.44 -34.46 16.18
N PRO A 554 -7.60 -35.18 15.41
CA PRO A 554 -6.34 -34.66 14.89
C PRO A 554 -6.49 -33.37 14.09
N THR A 555 -7.59 -33.21 13.36
CA THR A 555 -7.89 -32.00 12.56
C THR A 555 -8.12 -30.76 13.41
N GLU A 556 -8.57 -30.93 14.67
CA GLU A 556 -8.82 -29.83 15.60
C GLU A 556 -7.56 -29.44 16.39
N THR A 557 -6.64 -30.38 16.57
CA THR A 557 -5.39 -30.16 17.29
C THR A 557 -4.29 -29.61 16.40
N ALA A 558 -4.35 -29.89 15.10
CA ALA A 558 -3.39 -29.42 14.11
C ALA A 558 -3.28 -27.88 14.03
N LYS A 559 -4.33 -27.16 14.44
CA LYS A 559 -4.30 -25.68 14.50
C LYS A 559 -3.40 -25.13 15.60
N TYR A 560 -2.96 -25.92 16.58
CA TYR A 560 -2.10 -25.49 17.69
C TYR A 560 -0.67 -25.99 17.55
N VAL A 561 -0.50 -27.21 17.05
CA VAL A 561 0.79 -27.85 16.89
C VAL A 561 0.73 -28.86 15.75
N ASP A 562 1.80 -28.99 14.98
CA ASP A 562 1.90 -29.99 13.93
C ASP A 562 1.98 -31.43 14.52
N PRO A 563 1.65 -32.47 13.74
CA PRO A 563 1.62 -33.84 14.22
C PRO A 563 2.98 -34.39 14.70
N SER A 564 4.08 -33.79 14.30
CA SER A 564 5.44 -34.14 14.73
C SER A 564 5.88 -33.39 15.99
N TYR A 565 5.04 -32.50 16.53
CA TYR A 565 5.37 -31.61 17.64
C TYR A 565 6.63 -30.77 17.40
N THR A 566 6.88 -30.42 16.15
CA THR A 566 8.03 -29.62 15.72
C THR A 566 7.65 -28.14 15.63
N THR A 567 6.43 -27.83 15.26
CA THR A 567 6.01 -26.46 14.99
C THR A 567 4.75 -26.11 15.75
N ALA A 568 4.76 -24.98 16.43
CA ALA A 568 3.61 -24.38 17.09
C ALA A 568 3.61 -22.85 16.86
N HIS A 569 2.68 -22.14 17.46
CA HIS A 569 2.62 -20.69 17.34
C HIS A 569 2.24 -20.03 18.67
N VAL A 570 2.56 -18.75 18.75
CA VAL A 570 2.02 -17.80 19.73
C VAL A 570 1.24 -16.77 18.94
N THR A 571 -0.05 -16.64 19.18
CA THR A 571 -0.91 -15.63 18.56
C THR A 571 -1.20 -14.53 19.56
N PHE A 572 -0.90 -13.29 19.15
CA PHE A 572 -1.26 -12.09 19.89
C PHE A 572 -2.42 -11.41 19.16
N PHE A 573 -3.45 -11.06 19.90
CA PHE A 573 -4.59 -10.34 19.35
C PHE A 573 -4.46 -8.86 19.67
N CYS A 574 -4.20 -8.08 18.63
CA CYS A 574 -3.97 -6.65 18.73
C CYS A 574 -5.28 -5.87 18.66
N LYS A 575 -5.32 -4.72 19.33
CA LYS A 575 -6.48 -3.83 19.39
C LYS A 575 -6.59 -2.91 18.17
N ASP A 576 -5.51 -2.69 17.46
CA ASP A 576 -5.47 -1.90 16.26
C ASP A 576 -4.25 -2.24 15.38
N HIS A 577 -4.30 -1.77 14.12
CA HIS A 577 -3.22 -1.94 13.15
C HIS A 577 -2.51 -0.63 12.81
N LYS A 578 -2.52 0.37 13.70
CA LYS A 578 -1.78 1.62 13.47
C LYS A 578 -0.31 1.33 13.20
N GLY A 579 0.24 1.96 12.18
CA GLY A 579 1.62 1.73 11.75
C GLY A 579 2.65 1.92 12.87
N GLU A 580 2.42 2.87 13.78
CA GLU A 580 3.27 3.07 14.97
C GLU A 580 3.19 1.90 15.95
N ASN A 581 1.98 1.42 16.24
CA ASN A 581 1.74 0.31 17.16
C ASN A 581 2.34 -0.99 16.61
N ILE A 582 2.11 -1.30 15.33
CA ILE A 582 2.72 -2.44 14.64
C ILE A 582 4.25 -2.38 14.79
N ARG A 583 4.86 -1.24 14.49
CA ARG A 583 6.32 -1.06 14.59
C ARG A 583 6.83 -1.27 16.01
N ARG A 584 6.12 -0.75 17.02
CA ARG A 584 6.48 -0.93 18.44
C ARG A 584 6.36 -2.38 18.87
N ILE A 585 5.24 -3.06 18.55
CA ILE A 585 5.01 -4.47 18.88
C ILE A 585 6.08 -5.35 18.26
N LEU A 586 6.36 -5.18 16.97
CA LEU A 586 7.39 -5.96 16.28
C LEU A 586 8.79 -5.72 16.82
N ARG A 587 9.10 -4.48 17.21
CA ARG A 587 10.37 -4.19 17.88
C ARG A 587 10.48 -4.98 19.17
N ARG A 588 9.44 -4.99 19.99
CA ARG A 588 9.40 -5.79 21.24
C ARG A 588 9.51 -7.29 20.97
N CYS A 589 8.87 -7.80 19.90
CA CYS A 589 9.05 -9.18 19.49
C CYS A 589 10.51 -9.49 19.15
N LYS A 590 11.12 -8.65 18.31
CA LYS A 590 12.53 -8.78 17.92
C LYS A 590 13.45 -8.68 19.11
N ASP A 591 13.18 -7.77 20.06
CA ASP A 591 13.97 -7.61 21.29
C ASP A 591 13.84 -8.84 22.19
N PHE A 592 12.64 -9.37 22.39
CA PHE A 592 12.43 -10.58 23.17
C PHE A 592 13.15 -11.80 22.57
N ILE A 593 13.05 -12.00 21.27
CA ILE A 593 13.71 -13.12 20.57
C ILE A 593 15.22 -12.99 20.71
N PHE A 594 15.76 -11.81 20.46
CA PHE A 594 17.20 -11.55 20.52
C PHE A 594 17.75 -11.70 21.95
N SER A 595 17.10 -11.07 22.94
CA SER A 595 17.53 -11.19 24.33
C SER A 595 17.47 -12.61 24.86
N GLY A 596 16.44 -13.38 24.47
CA GLY A 596 16.33 -14.79 24.82
C GLY A 596 17.44 -15.66 24.20
N GLN A 597 17.88 -15.35 22.98
CA GLN A 597 19.02 -16.02 22.38
C GLN A 597 20.35 -15.71 23.11
N LEU A 598 20.53 -14.46 23.52
CA LEU A 598 21.70 -14.06 24.30
C LEU A 598 21.71 -14.72 25.71
N GLU A 599 20.54 -14.78 26.35
CA GLU A 599 20.34 -15.47 27.63
C GLU A 599 20.78 -16.97 27.53
N ASP A 600 20.34 -17.64 26.46
CA ASP A 600 20.69 -19.03 26.20
C ASP A 600 22.19 -19.23 25.90
N LEU A 601 22.83 -18.29 25.22
CA LEU A 601 24.28 -18.29 24.98
C LEU A 601 25.06 -17.88 26.21
N GLY A 602 24.40 -17.36 27.25
CA GLY A 602 25.02 -16.89 28.49
C GLY A 602 25.90 -15.65 28.30
N ILE A 603 25.56 -14.79 27.32
CA ILE A 603 26.32 -13.56 27.02
C ILE A 603 25.40 -12.32 27.06
N GLU A 604 26.00 -11.21 27.45
CA GLU A 604 25.44 -9.88 27.23
C GLU A 604 26.36 -9.11 26.28
N VAL A 605 25.81 -8.32 25.44
CA VAL A 605 26.54 -7.54 24.43
C VAL A 605 26.21 -6.07 24.54
N GLU A 606 27.20 -5.25 24.25
CA GLU A 606 27.05 -3.79 24.16
C GLU A 606 27.73 -3.27 22.89
N GLU A 607 27.35 -2.07 22.49
CA GLU A 607 27.98 -1.37 21.38
C GLU A 607 29.00 -0.35 21.91
N ASP A 608 30.27 -0.57 21.60
CA ASP A 608 31.33 0.39 21.86
C ASP A 608 31.98 0.86 20.55
N LYS A 609 31.86 2.20 20.30
CA LYS A 609 32.42 2.87 19.11
C LYS A 609 31.99 2.21 17.78
N GLY A 610 30.73 1.79 17.66
CA GLY A 610 30.19 1.10 16.48
C GLY A 610 30.69 -0.34 16.34
N ARG A 611 31.09 -1.00 17.43
CA ARG A 611 31.55 -2.40 17.47
C ARG A 611 30.73 -3.16 18.50
N THR A 612 30.35 -4.39 18.18
CA THR A 612 29.66 -5.26 19.13
C THR A 612 30.67 -6.02 19.99
N ILE A 613 30.61 -5.79 21.31
CA ILE A 613 31.50 -6.37 22.29
C ILE A 613 30.69 -7.15 23.33
N ILE A 614 31.21 -8.30 23.77
CA ILE A 614 30.65 -9.06 24.90
C ILE A 614 30.98 -8.35 26.20
N SER A 615 29.93 -7.75 26.81
CA SER A 615 30.09 -6.99 28.06
C SER A 615 30.13 -7.87 29.31
N SER A 616 29.37 -8.97 29.28
CA SER A 616 29.40 -9.97 30.37
C SER A 616 29.17 -11.39 29.86
N VAL A 617 29.62 -12.36 30.65
CA VAL A 617 29.39 -13.80 30.42
C VAL A 617 28.81 -14.39 31.71
N SER A 618 27.67 -15.08 31.58
CA SER A 618 26.94 -15.68 32.69
C SER A 618 27.58 -17.00 33.15
N ASN A 619 27.83 -17.12 34.45
CA ASN A 619 28.28 -18.38 35.05
C ASN A 619 27.13 -19.41 35.20
N ALA A 620 25.87 -19.01 34.94
CA ALA A 620 24.73 -19.91 35.03
C ALA A 620 24.65 -20.87 33.83
N VAL A 621 25.23 -20.47 32.68
CA VAL A 621 25.32 -21.31 31.48
C VAL A 621 26.66 -21.99 31.47
N ARG A 622 26.65 -23.33 31.64
CA ARG A 622 27.86 -24.16 31.61
C ARG A 622 28.01 -24.82 30.24
N TRP A 623 29.23 -24.98 29.83
CA TRP A 623 29.58 -25.48 28.50
C TRP A 623 30.47 -26.70 28.56
N GLU A 624 30.30 -27.57 27.58
CA GLU A 624 31.09 -28.75 27.35
C GLU A 624 31.60 -28.73 25.91
N GLN A 625 32.85 -29.08 25.71
CA GLN A 625 33.41 -29.14 24.37
C GLN A 625 33.25 -30.58 23.84
N ALA A 626 32.51 -30.71 22.74
CA ALA A 626 32.31 -31.98 22.04
C ALA A 626 32.95 -31.91 20.67
N GLY A 627 34.19 -32.40 20.58
CA GLY A 627 34.97 -32.25 19.35
C GLY A 627 35.31 -30.79 19.02
N PRO A 628 34.95 -30.31 17.80
CA PRO A 628 35.20 -28.93 17.43
C PRO A 628 34.10 -27.96 17.95
N SER A 629 33.00 -28.47 18.50
CA SER A 629 31.83 -27.69 18.86
C SER A 629 31.65 -27.59 20.35
N TRP A 630 31.01 -26.48 20.79
CA TRP A 630 30.62 -26.24 22.17
C TRP A 630 29.11 -26.45 22.34
N LEU A 631 28.72 -27.14 23.38
CA LEU A 631 27.30 -27.35 23.73
C LEU A 631 27.05 -26.93 25.18
N VAL A 632 25.86 -26.45 25.46
CA VAL A 632 25.41 -26.16 26.83
C VAL A 632 25.12 -27.49 27.54
N SER A 633 25.72 -27.70 28.72
CA SER A 633 25.67 -28.96 29.46
C SER A 633 25.36 -28.71 30.94
N THR A 634 24.63 -29.64 31.54
CA THR A 634 24.39 -29.67 32.99
C THR A 634 25.32 -30.68 33.69
N ALA A 635 26.27 -31.31 32.96
CA ALA A 635 27.19 -32.30 33.49
C ALA A 635 28.10 -31.69 34.56
N GLU A 636 28.55 -32.50 35.51
CA GLU A 636 29.41 -32.04 36.61
C GLU A 636 30.74 -31.47 36.14
N HIS A 637 31.24 -31.96 35.00
CA HIS A 637 32.51 -31.52 34.41
C HIS A 637 32.34 -30.32 33.44
N ALA A 638 31.10 -29.82 33.21
CA ALA A 638 30.87 -28.64 32.41
C ALA A 638 31.47 -27.39 33.07
N GLY A 639 32.14 -26.57 32.26
CA GLY A 639 32.92 -25.43 32.69
C GLY A 639 32.50 -24.11 32.04
N PRO A 640 33.36 -23.11 32.09
CA PRO A 640 33.12 -21.83 31.40
C PRO A 640 33.10 -22.06 29.88
N GLY A 641 32.26 -21.30 29.19
CA GLY A 641 32.07 -21.42 27.76
C GLY A 641 33.16 -20.79 26.90
N PRO A 642 32.99 -20.83 25.60
CA PRO A 642 33.95 -20.32 24.63
C PRO A 642 34.00 -18.78 24.58
N PHE A 643 33.01 -18.11 25.10
CA PHE A 643 32.89 -16.65 25.13
C PHE A 643 33.63 -16.04 26.31
N GLN A 644 34.26 -14.89 26.10
CA GLN A 644 34.95 -14.13 27.14
C GLN A 644 34.52 -12.67 27.12
N ARG A 645 34.54 -12.06 28.31
CA ARG A 645 34.28 -10.62 28.43
C ARG A 645 35.36 -9.85 27.65
N GLY A 646 34.91 -8.90 26.82
CA GLY A 646 35.79 -8.09 25.96
C GLY A 646 35.96 -8.66 24.54
N ASP A 647 35.49 -9.86 24.26
CA ASP A 647 35.51 -10.39 22.89
C ASP A 647 34.65 -9.48 21.98
N ARG A 648 35.21 -9.10 20.82
CA ARG A 648 34.47 -8.41 19.76
C ARG A 648 33.94 -9.44 18.79
N ILE A 649 32.63 -9.37 18.52
CA ILE A 649 31.98 -10.24 17.53
C ILE A 649 32.22 -9.64 16.15
N VAL A 650 32.92 -10.39 15.29
CA VAL A 650 33.30 -9.95 13.94
C VAL A 650 32.42 -10.60 12.87
N ARG A 651 31.99 -11.85 13.10
CA ARG A 651 31.16 -12.61 12.14
C ARG A 651 30.30 -13.62 12.89
N VAL A 652 29.08 -13.84 12.40
CA VAL A 652 28.21 -14.96 12.81
C VAL A 652 27.83 -15.72 11.55
N GLY A 653 28.12 -17.02 11.50
CA GLY A 653 27.98 -17.82 10.31
C GLY A 653 28.76 -17.23 9.13
N ARG A 654 28.04 -16.85 8.06
CA ARG A 654 28.60 -16.19 6.89
C ARG A 654 28.48 -14.66 6.93
N THR A 655 27.77 -14.13 7.89
CA THR A 655 27.39 -12.71 7.93
C THR A 655 28.39 -11.90 8.77
N PRO A 656 29.05 -10.88 8.21
CA PRO A 656 29.95 -10.01 8.95
C PRO A 656 29.15 -9.12 9.93
N VAL A 657 29.77 -8.83 11.09
CA VAL A 657 29.20 -8.01 12.15
C VAL A 657 30.03 -6.74 12.33
N GLY A 658 29.40 -5.58 12.17
CA GLY A 658 30.00 -4.28 12.46
C GLY A 658 29.51 -3.75 13.82
N ASP A 659 28.21 -3.48 13.87
CA ASP A 659 27.49 -2.91 15.00
C ASP A 659 26.48 -3.88 15.62
N LEU A 660 25.78 -3.45 16.66
CA LEU A 660 24.77 -4.26 17.34
C LEU A 660 23.59 -4.61 16.43
N ALA A 661 23.24 -3.73 15.50
CA ALA A 661 22.13 -3.98 14.57
C ALA A 661 22.50 -5.08 13.56
N SER A 662 23.70 -5.05 13.02
CA SER A 662 24.22 -6.10 12.13
C SER A 662 24.41 -7.45 12.86
N PHE A 663 24.82 -7.42 14.13
CA PHE A 663 24.89 -8.62 14.95
C PHE A 663 23.51 -9.26 15.16
N ARG A 664 22.52 -8.45 15.55
CA ARG A 664 21.13 -8.92 15.69
C ARG A 664 20.62 -9.57 14.40
N SER A 665 20.88 -8.91 13.28
CA SER A 665 20.47 -9.43 11.96
C SER A 665 21.19 -10.73 11.63
N ALA A 666 22.51 -10.80 11.82
CA ALA A 666 23.32 -11.98 11.56
C ALA A 666 22.87 -13.16 12.44
N LEU A 667 22.67 -12.95 13.74
CA LEU A 667 22.21 -13.98 14.65
C LEU A 667 20.83 -14.49 14.24
N THR A 668 19.89 -13.60 13.91
CA THR A 668 18.54 -13.99 13.46
C THR A 668 18.56 -14.83 12.19
N VAL A 669 19.41 -14.48 11.21
CA VAL A 669 19.51 -15.19 9.93
C VAL A 669 20.15 -16.57 10.12
N GLU A 670 21.27 -16.63 10.83
CA GLU A 670 22.03 -17.87 11.02
C GLU A 670 21.32 -18.87 11.94
N THR A 671 20.56 -18.37 12.93
CA THR A 671 19.79 -19.24 13.83
C THR A 671 18.48 -19.75 13.22
N ALA A 672 18.03 -19.15 12.15
CA ALA A 672 16.71 -19.49 11.56
C ALA A 672 16.62 -20.95 11.10
N ASN A 673 17.73 -21.55 10.68
CA ASN A 673 17.76 -22.90 10.08
C ASN A 673 18.95 -23.75 10.50
N ALA A 674 19.81 -23.31 11.43
CA ALA A 674 21.03 -24.01 11.81
C ALA A 674 21.02 -24.46 13.27
N SER A 675 21.38 -25.71 13.50
CA SER A 675 21.68 -26.25 14.83
C SER A 675 23.12 -25.97 15.27
N LEU A 676 24.01 -25.59 14.34
CA LEU A 676 25.40 -25.19 14.58
C LEU A 676 25.58 -23.75 14.14
N ILE A 677 26.19 -22.94 14.99
CA ILE A 677 26.42 -21.52 14.74
C ILE A 677 27.92 -21.25 14.88
N ASP A 678 28.53 -20.74 13.84
CA ASP A 678 29.91 -20.33 13.83
C ASP A 678 30.04 -18.87 14.22
N PHE A 679 30.92 -18.58 15.18
CA PHE A 679 31.27 -17.22 15.58
C PHE A 679 32.76 -16.98 15.27
N ALA A 680 33.06 -15.84 14.70
CA ALA A 680 34.42 -15.30 14.66
C ALA A 680 34.51 -14.15 15.67
N LEU A 681 35.36 -14.31 16.65
CA LEU A 681 35.55 -13.37 17.75
C LEU A 681 36.95 -12.78 17.67
N GLU A 682 37.11 -11.48 17.79
CA GLU A 682 38.42 -10.84 17.96
C GLU A 682 38.75 -10.77 19.46
N ARG A 683 39.74 -11.50 19.86
CA ARG A 683 40.23 -11.62 21.23
C ARG A 683 41.72 -11.27 21.28
N ASN A 684 42.09 -10.24 22.04
CA ASN A 684 43.46 -9.75 22.15
C ASN A 684 44.18 -9.53 20.80
N GLY A 685 43.42 -9.01 19.80
CA GLY A 685 43.95 -8.72 18.45
C GLY A 685 44.05 -9.93 17.51
N SER A 686 43.61 -11.11 17.94
CA SER A 686 43.59 -12.33 17.13
C SER A 686 42.15 -12.78 16.90
N VAL A 687 41.83 -13.31 15.72
CA VAL A 687 40.53 -13.86 15.42
C VAL A 687 40.44 -15.31 15.88
N VAL A 688 39.48 -15.60 16.74
CA VAL A 688 39.23 -16.96 17.24
C VAL A 688 37.91 -17.42 16.63
N GLU A 689 37.90 -18.56 15.96
CA GLU A 689 36.69 -19.18 15.45
C GLU A 689 36.16 -20.22 16.44
N ILE A 690 34.88 -20.17 16.74
CA ILE A 690 34.20 -21.10 17.62
C ILE A 690 32.88 -21.56 16.95
N THR A 691 32.57 -22.83 17.10
CA THR A 691 31.28 -23.41 16.66
C THR A 691 30.50 -23.77 17.90
N VAL A 692 29.26 -23.27 17.97
CA VAL A 692 28.33 -23.49 19.10
C VAL A 692 27.14 -24.29 18.62
N VAL A 693 26.79 -25.36 19.35
CA VAL A 693 25.47 -26.02 19.15
C VAL A 693 24.39 -25.10 19.73
N ALA A 694 23.37 -24.81 18.95
CA ALA A 694 22.27 -23.95 19.37
C ALA A 694 21.66 -24.47 20.69
N PRO A 695 21.69 -23.67 21.77
CA PRO A 695 21.22 -24.14 23.08
C PRO A 695 19.69 -24.18 23.19
N TRP A 696 18.97 -23.60 22.26
CA TRP A 696 17.50 -23.60 22.19
C TRP A 696 16.97 -24.77 21.38
N LYS A 697 15.81 -25.30 21.78
CA LYS A 697 15.11 -26.36 21.03
C LYS A 697 14.21 -25.82 19.92
N ALA A 698 13.79 -24.57 20.01
CA ALA A 698 12.93 -23.92 19.03
C ALA A 698 13.31 -22.45 18.78
N VAL A 699 13.09 -21.99 17.54
CA VAL A 699 13.33 -20.63 17.08
C VAL A 699 11.99 -19.96 16.83
N PHE A 700 11.81 -18.72 17.32
CA PHE A 700 10.64 -17.90 17.02
C PHE A 700 10.81 -17.14 15.72
N LYS A 701 9.91 -17.32 14.77
CA LYS A 701 9.92 -16.70 13.45
C LYS A 701 8.76 -15.72 13.31
N LEU A 702 9.08 -14.49 12.95
CA LEU A 702 8.12 -13.42 12.66
C LEU A 702 7.75 -13.46 11.18
N ALA A 703 6.59 -13.08 10.81
CA ALA A 703 5.34 -12.88 11.48
C ALA A 703 4.22 -13.27 10.52
N GLY A 704 3.21 -13.94 11.02
CA GLY A 704 1.99 -14.26 10.29
C GLY A 704 0.79 -13.44 10.78
N GLY A 705 -0.38 -13.74 10.24
CA GLY A 705 -1.62 -13.03 10.53
C GLY A 705 -1.68 -11.64 9.89
N LEU A 706 -2.79 -10.92 10.11
CA LEU A 706 -3.01 -9.61 9.50
C LEU A 706 -1.93 -8.60 9.91
N ILE A 707 -1.59 -8.53 11.19
CA ILE A 707 -0.56 -7.61 11.69
C ILE A 707 0.81 -7.92 11.08
N GLY A 708 1.16 -9.20 10.90
CA GLY A 708 2.41 -9.62 10.27
C GLY A 708 2.50 -9.19 8.79
N VAL A 709 1.38 -9.30 8.09
CA VAL A 709 1.25 -8.86 6.69
C VAL A 709 1.41 -7.34 6.58
N LEU A 710 0.68 -6.57 7.38
CA LEU A 710 0.77 -5.11 7.40
C LEU A 710 2.16 -4.63 7.83
N ALA A 711 2.80 -5.35 8.74
CA ALA A 711 4.17 -5.09 9.14
C ALA A 711 5.17 -5.23 7.98
N ALA A 712 5.06 -6.31 7.21
CA ALA A 712 5.89 -6.52 6.03
C ALA A 712 5.72 -5.40 5.01
N ALA A 713 4.47 -5.01 4.77
CA ALA A 713 4.14 -3.91 3.88
C ALA A 713 4.75 -2.58 4.37
N ASN A 714 4.58 -2.26 5.65
CA ASN A 714 5.11 -1.03 6.25
C ASN A 714 6.66 -0.99 6.24
N GLU A 715 7.34 -2.11 6.50
CA GLU A 715 8.81 -2.19 6.43
C GLU A 715 9.31 -1.95 4.99
N GLU A 716 8.66 -2.53 3.98
CA GLU A 716 9.02 -2.30 2.57
C GLU A 716 8.71 -0.88 2.10
N LEU A 717 7.59 -0.31 2.52
CA LEU A 717 7.26 1.09 2.24
C LEU A 717 8.30 2.03 2.83
N PHE A 718 8.64 1.85 4.11
CA PHE A 718 9.65 2.68 4.78
C PHE A 718 11.01 2.62 4.07
N ARG A 719 11.40 1.43 3.64
CA ARG A 719 12.68 1.20 2.94
C ARG A 719 12.70 1.85 1.56
N ASN A 720 11.58 1.82 0.84
CA ASN A 720 11.53 2.20 -0.57
C ASN A 720 11.03 3.63 -0.81
N ASP A 721 10.37 4.29 0.14
CA ASP A 721 9.79 5.64 -0.05
C ASP A 721 10.84 6.66 -0.49
N VAL A 722 11.94 6.80 0.24
CA VAL A 722 13.02 7.75 -0.11
C VAL A 722 13.66 7.39 -1.45
N LEU A 723 13.92 6.11 -1.68
CA LEU A 723 14.53 5.64 -2.93
C LEU A 723 13.63 5.94 -4.13
N MET A 724 12.33 5.70 -4.01
CA MET A 724 11.36 5.99 -5.08
C MET A 724 11.27 7.48 -5.40
N ASN A 725 11.20 8.32 -4.37
CA ASN A 725 11.20 9.77 -4.56
C ASN A 725 12.46 10.23 -5.29
N VAL A 726 13.64 9.80 -4.84
CA VAL A 726 14.93 10.17 -5.45
C VAL A 726 15.00 9.68 -6.91
N LEU A 727 14.65 8.43 -7.17
CA LEU A 727 14.70 7.86 -8.52
C LEU A 727 13.63 8.46 -9.45
N GLY A 728 12.45 8.76 -8.93
CA GLY A 728 11.40 9.45 -9.68
C GLY A 728 11.88 10.82 -10.18
N PHE A 729 12.39 11.65 -9.29
CA PHE A 729 12.95 12.95 -9.67
C PHE A 729 14.21 12.82 -10.55
N ALA A 730 15.08 11.84 -10.31
CA ALA A 730 16.26 11.60 -11.13
C ALA A 730 15.89 11.17 -12.54
N THR A 731 14.90 10.30 -12.73
CA THR A 731 14.38 9.89 -14.03
C THR A 731 13.88 11.10 -14.82
N MET A 732 13.08 11.96 -14.18
CA MET A 732 12.58 13.18 -14.81
C MET A 732 13.71 14.17 -15.13
N TYR A 733 14.68 14.31 -14.23
CA TYR A 733 15.86 15.14 -14.46
C TYR A 733 16.60 14.71 -15.74
N VAL A 734 16.81 13.40 -15.90
CA VAL A 734 17.50 12.84 -17.07
C VAL A 734 16.71 13.10 -18.35
N ILE A 735 15.39 12.86 -18.36
CA ILE A 735 14.57 13.09 -19.55
C ILE A 735 14.55 14.56 -19.97
N VAL A 736 14.36 15.45 -19.01
CA VAL A 736 14.37 16.90 -19.27
C VAL A 736 15.74 17.39 -19.71
N LEU A 737 16.83 16.83 -19.15
CA LEU A 737 18.20 17.08 -19.58
C LEU A 737 18.39 16.78 -21.07
N PHE A 738 17.94 15.61 -21.51
CA PHE A 738 18.02 15.22 -22.93
C PHE A 738 17.10 16.05 -23.80
N THR A 739 15.89 16.36 -23.35
CA THR A 739 14.91 17.19 -24.09
C THR A 739 15.45 18.58 -24.42
N TYR A 740 16.02 19.27 -23.44
CA TYR A 740 16.52 20.64 -23.61
C TYR A 740 18.02 20.74 -23.78
N ARG A 741 18.75 19.64 -23.75
CA ARG A 741 20.23 19.58 -23.81
C ARG A 741 20.90 20.57 -22.86
N SER A 742 20.36 20.69 -21.66
CA SER A 742 20.78 21.65 -20.65
C SER A 742 20.69 21.09 -19.23
N PHE A 743 21.78 21.14 -18.46
CA PHE A 743 21.79 20.75 -17.06
C PHE A 743 20.97 21.69 -16.16
N ALA A 744 20.71 22.92 -16.59
CA ALA A 744 19.93 23.88 -15.83
C ALA A 744 18.41 23.71 -16.02
N ALA A 745 17.95 23.34 -17.21
CA ALA A 745 16.51 23.21 -17.48
C ALA A 745 15.76 22.28 -16.52
N PRO A 746 16.28 21.08 -16.17
CA PRO A 746 15.63 20.23 -15.17
C PRO A 746 15.49 20.90 -13.81
N LEU A 747 16.46 21.65 -13.35
CA LEU A 747 16.42 22.32 -12.03
C LEU A 747 15.28 23.34 -11.95
N PHE A 748 15.06 24.09 -13.05
CA PHE A 748 13.97 25.06 -13.13
C PHE A 748 12.59 24.38 -13.18
N LEU A 749 12.46 23.27 -13.90
CA LEU A 749 11.20 22.53 -14.04
C LEU A 749 10.87 21.70 -12.78
N LEU A 750 11.85 21.03 -12.20
CA LEU A 750 11.64 20.19 -11.03
C LEU A 750 11.53 20.97 -9.71
N GLY A 751 12.10 22.18 -9.63
CA GLY A 751 12.05 23.00 -8.42
C GLY A 751 10.61 23.23 -7.90
N PRO A 752 9.68 23.76 -8.72
CA PRO A 752 8.27 23.89 -8.35
C PRO A 752 7.60 22.55 -7.98
N LEU A 753 7.98 21.45 -8.63
CA LEU A 753 7.45 20.13 -8.35
C LEU A 753 7.93 19.54 -7.03
N MET A 754 9.19 19.76 -6.67
CA MET A 754 9.72 19.38 -5.36
C MET A 754 9.00 20.13 -4.24
N LEU A 755 8.68 21.41 -4.45
CA LEU A 755 7.85 22.17 -3.53
C LEU A 755 6.41 21.66 -3.46
N ALA A 756 5.83 21.28 -4.58
CA ALA A 756 4.50 20.68 -4.61
C ALA A 756 4.48 19.34 -3.82
N ASN A 757 5.49 18.48 -4.01
CA ASN A 757 5.65 17.27 -3.23
C ASN A 757 5.74 17.55 -1.73
N LEU A 758 6.58 18.50 -1.34
CA LEU A 758 6.73 18.90 0.06
C LEU A 758 5.40 19.39 0.67
N LEU A 759 4.65 20.21 -0.07
CA LEU A 759 3.36 20.77 0.38
C LEU A 759 2.28 19.71 0.50
N VAL A 760 2.20 18.76 -0.43
CA VAL A 760 1.23 17.65 -0.35
C VAL A 760 1.55 16.73 0.81
N ASN A 761 2.83 16.39 1.02
CA ASN A 761 3.25 15.59 2.17
C ASN A 761 2.96 16.30 3.50
N ALA A 762 3.15 17.62 3.55
CA ALA A 762 2.77 18.42 4.72
C ALA A 762 1.24 18.44 4.95
N TYR A 763 0.46 18.52 3.89
CA TYR A 763 -0.99 18.41 3.97
C TYR A 763 -1.42 17.01 4.47
N MET A 764 -0.81 15.93 3.97
CA MET A 764 -1.06 14.57 4.45
C MET A 764 -0.78 14.45 5.94
N ALA A 765 0.37 14.96 6.40
CA ALA A 765 0.72 15.00 7.81
C ALA A 765 -0.31 15.79 8.64
N GLY A 766 -0.73 16.97 8.17
CA GLY A 766 -1.72 17.81 8.85
C GLY A 766 -3.14 17.22 8.90
N ARG A 767 -3.47 16.36 7.93
CA ARG A 767 -4.77 15.65 7.85
C ARG A 767 -4.74 14.24 8.44
N ASN A 768 -3.60 13.85 9.01
CA ASN A 768 -3.37 12.50 9.54
C ASN A 768 -3.62 11.42 8.47
N ILE A 769 -3.12 11.64 7.26
CA ILE A 769 -3.11 10.67 6.17
C ILE A 769 -1.72 10.05 6.12
N GLY A 770 -1.62 8.74 6.31
CA GLY A 770 -0.34 8.04 6.30
C GLY A 770 0.12 7.63 4.89
N ILE A 771 1.43 7.40 4.75
CA ILE A 771 1.98 6.72 3.58
C ILE A 771 1.80 5.22 3.76
N ASN A 772 0.90 4.65 3.00
CA ASN A 772 0.62 3.21 2.97
C ASN A 772 0.69 2.68 1.52
N ILE A 773 0.41 1.39 1.31
CA ILE A 773 0.42 0.77 -0.03
C ILE A 773 -0.47 1.54 -1.02
N HIS A 774 -1.54 2.13 -0.51
CA HIS A 774 -2.54 2.79 -1.33
C HIS A 774 -2.15 4.24 -1.70
N THR A 775 -1.49 4.97 -0.80
CA THR A 775 -1.09 6.36 -1.03
C THR A 775 0.28 6.51 -1.69
N LEU A 776 1.13 5.47 -1.63
CA LEU A 776 2.47 5.48 -2.22
C LEU A 776 2.48 5.80 -3.73
N PRO A 777 1.60 5.22 -4.58
CA PRO A 777 1.57 5.54 -6.01
C PRO A 777 1.26 7.00 -6.32
N LEU A 778 0.60 7.70 -5.39
CA LEU A 778 0.22 9.10 -5.55
C LEU A 778 1.43 10.00 -5.80
N VAL A 779 2.52 9.77 -5.07
CA VAL A 779 3.73 10.61 -5.17
C VAL A 779 4.34 10.51 -6.56
N THR A 780 4.53 9.30 -7.06
CA THR A 780 5.14 9.06 -8.37
C THR A 780 4.25 9.53 -9.52
N VAL A 781 2.95 9.30 -9.44
CA VAL A 781 1.97 9.76 -10.43
C VAL A 781 1.83 11.29 -10.40
N GLY A 782 1.78 11.89 -9.21
CA GLY A 782 1.63 13.34 -9.04
C GLY A 782 2.82 14.13 -9.58
N VAL A 783 4.05 13.65 -9.36
CA VAL A 783 5.26 14.28 -9.90
C VAL A 783 5.25 14.27 -11.43
N GLY A 784 4.83 13.14 -12.05
CA GLY A 784 4.68 13.05 -13.49
C GLY A 784 3.69 14.09 -14.04
N PHE A 785 2.49 14.08 -13.49
CA PHE A 785 1.42 14.98 -13.98
C PHE A 785 1.72 16.47 -13.83
N GLY A 786 2.57 16.86 -12.89
CA GLY A 786 2.90 18.25 -12.63
C GLY A 786 3.93 18.85 -13.57
N ILE A 787 4.85 18.05 -14.14
CA ILE A 787 5.98 18.56 -14.94
C ILE A 787 5.53 19.18 -16.26
N ASP A 788 4.46 18.66 -16.85
CA ASP A 788 3.97 19.11 -18.15
C ASP A 788 3.63 20.59 -18.20
N TYR A 789 3.03 21.10 -17.12
CA TYR A 789 2.70 22.53 -17.06
C TYR A 789 3.94 23.40 -17.29
N GLY A 790 5.06 23.01 -16.68
CA GLY A 790 6.34 23.67 -16.88
C GLY A 790 6.93 23.43 -18.29
N LEU A 791 6.84 22.20 -18.81
CA LEU A 791 7.37 21.82 -20.12
C LEU A 791 6.75 22.66 -21.25
N TYR A 792 5.42 22.80 -21.26
CA TYR A 792 4.73 23.63 -22.26
C TYR A 792 5.13 25.10 -22.16
N ILE A 793 5.21 25.67 -20.96
CA ILE A 793 5.60 27.07 -20.75
C ILE A 793 7.06 27.33 -21.18
N VAL A 794 8.00 26.44 -20.79
CA VAL A 794 9.42 26.58 -21.13
C VAL A 794 9.64 26.38 -22.62
N SER A 795 9.01 25.37 -23.24
CA SER A 795 9.12 25.18 -24.71
C SER A 795 8.61 26.38 -25.49
N ARG A 796 7.49 26.96 -25.04
CA ARG A 796 6.97 28.20 -25.66
C ARG A 796 7.87 29.39 -25.42
N ALA A 797 8.43 29.56 -24.24
CA ALA A 797 9.37 30.61 -23.95
C ALA A 797 10.63 30.52 -24.83
N ILE A 798 11.13 29.30 -25.11
CA ILE A 798 12.23 29.06 -26.05
C ILE A 798 11.86 29.46 -27.50
N GLU A 799 10.61 29.21 -27.91
CA GLU A 799 10.11 29.61 -29.22
C GLU A 799 10.02 31.14 -29.32
N GLU A 800 9.39 31.78 -28.34
CA GLU A 800 9.16 33.25 -28.34
C GLU A 800 10.45 34.06 -28.19
N ILE A 801 11.46 33.50 -27.53
CA ILE A 801 12.75 34.22 -27.37
C ILE A 801 13.51 34.34 -28.70
N ARG A 802 13.29 33.39 -29.61
CA ARG A 802 13.86 33.42 -30.97
C ARG A 802 13.28 34.54 -31.81
N SER A 803 12.10 35.06 -31.48
CA SER A 803 11.48 36.19 -32.18
C SER A 803 11.71 37.53 -31.47
N SER A 804 11.69 37.52 -30.11
CA SER A 804 11.75 38.76 -29.31
C SER A 804 13.16 39.15 -28.85
N GLY A 805 14.10 38.21 -28.78
CA GLY A 805 15.43 38.41 -28.20
C GLY A 805 15.46 38.78 -26.71
N ASN A 806 14.30 38.92 -26.07
CA ASN A 806 14.16 39.38 -24.68
C ASN A 806 13.45 38.31 -23.83
N VAL A 807 14.14 37.88 -22.75
CA VAL A 807 13.64 36.81 -21.83
C VAL A 807 12.31 37.20 -21.19
N GLU A 808 12.13 38.44 -20.75
CA GLU A 808 10.91 38.87 -20.07
C GLU A 808 9.72 38.89 -21.01
N GLN A 809 9.92 39.41 -22.24
CA GLN A 809 8.89 39.42 -23.27
C GLN A 809 8.53 38.00 -23.73
N ALA A 810 9.54 37.13 -23.90
CA ALA A 810 9.32 35.73 -24.27
C ALA A 810 8.53 34.93 -23.21
N VAL A 811 8.90 35.09 -21.94
CA VAL A 811 8.20 34.45 -20.83
C VAL A 811 6.77 34.99 -20.69
N ARG A 812 6.56 36.30 -20.85
CA ARG A 812 5.22 36.90 -20.85
C ARG A 812 4.37 36.38 -22.01
N ALA A 813 4.91 36.32 -23.22
CA ALA A 813 4.21 35.76 -24.38
C ALA A 813 3.86 34.29 -24.18
N ALA A 814 4.80 33.48 -23.65
CA ALA A 814 4.55 32.06 -23.32
C ALA A 814 3.41 31.89 -22.34
N LEU A 815 3.31 32.73 -21.30
CA LEU A 815 2.23 32.67 -20.32
C LEU A 815 0.88 33.08 -20.91
N LEU A 816 0.84 34.04 -21.82
CA LEU A 816 -0.40 34.49 -22.47
C LEU A 816 -0.90 33.56 -23.59
N THR A 817 -0.03 32.71 -24.13
CA THR A 817 -0.37 31.69 -25.15
C THR A 817 -0.49 30.31 -24.54
N SER A 818 0.60 29.52 -24.47
CA SER A 818 0.58 28.17 -23.89
C SER A 818 0.16 28.16 -22.42
N GLY A 819 0.52 29.21 -21.64
CA GLY A 819 0.07 29.31 -20.25
C GLY A 819 -1.45 29.44 -20.10
N LYS A 820 -2.16 30.02 -21.06
CA LYS A 820 -3.64 30.05 -21.10
C LYS A 820 -4.23 28.64 -21.23
N ALA A 821 -3.71 27.82 -22.15
CA ALA A 821 -4.15 26.44 -22.33
C ALA A 821 -3.77 25.57 -21.12
N VAL A 822 -2.56 25.73 -20.57
CA VAL A 822 -2.11 25.10 -19.34
C VAL A 822 -3.04 25.46 -18.17
N SER A 823 -3.47 26.71 -18.06
CA SER A 823 -4.39 27.15 -16.99
C SER A 823 -5.75 26.47 -17.12
N PHE A 824 -6.29 26.38 -18.32
CA PHE A 824 -7.55 25.67 -18.55
C PHE A 824 -7.44 24.17 -18.21
N THR A 825 -6.41 23.51 -18.73
CA THR A 825 -6.23 22.06 -18.48
C THR A 825 -5.97 21.78 -17.01
N ALA A 826 -5.14 22.58 -16.33
CA ALA A 826 -4.87 22.43 -14.91
C ALA A 826 -6.13 22.62 -14.05
N LEU A 827 -6.92 23.66 -14.33
CA LEU A 827 -8.18 23.92 -13.60
C LEU A 827 -9.21 22.83 -13.85
N SER A 828 -9.42 22.42 -15.11
CA SER A 828 -10.38 21.38 -15.44
C SER A 828 -9.98 20.03 -14.82
N MET A 829 -8.70 19.64 -14.94
CA MET A 829 -8.18 18.42 -14.34
C MET A 829 -8.28 18.43 -12.81
N THR A 830 -7.90 19.54 -12.17
CA THR A 830 -8.03 19.69 -10.71
C THR A 830 -9.48 19.54 -10.27
N LEU A 831 -10.41 20.22 -10.95
CA LEU A 831 -11.83 20.15 -10.59
C LEU A 831 -12.39 18.74 -10.76
N VAL A 832 -12.11 18.12 -11.90
CA VAL A 832 -12.63 16.80 -12.24
C VAL A 832 -12.03 15.72 -11.35
N THR A 833 -10.75 15.83 -11.02
CA THR A 833 -10.09 14.92 -10.07
C THR A 833 -10.61 15.14 -8.65
N ALA A 834 -10.92 16.39 -8.27
CA ALA A 834 -11.51 16.69 -6.97
C ALA A 834 -12.91 16.08 -6.78
N LEU A 835 -13.67 15.80 -7.86
CA LEU A 835 -14.96 15.12 -7.76
C LEU A 835 -14.85 13.71 -7.17
N TRP A 836 -13.68 13.09 -7.25
CA TRP A 836 -13.44 11.80 -6.61
C TRP A 836 -13.54 11.85 -5.09
N SER A 837 -13.44 13.05 -4.47
CA SER A 837 -13.73 13.23 -3.04
C SER A 837 -15.14 12.82 -2.65
N LEU A 838 -16.07 12.68 -3.63
CA LEU A 838 -17.43 12.21 -3.43
C LEU A 838 -17.54 10.68 -3.43
N SER A 839 -16.46 9.95 -3.63
CA SER A 839 -16.47 8.48 -3.68
C SER A 839 -16.86 7.88 -2.33
N SER A 840 -17.72 6.85 -2.39
CA SER A 840 -18.07 6.02 -1.22
C SER A 840 -16.87 5.22 -0.67
N ILE A 841 -15.85 5.00 -1.49
CA ILE A 841 -14.58 4.39 -1.08
C ILE A 841 -13.63 5.52 -0.69
N ARG A 842 -13.28 5.60 0.61
CA ARG A 842 -12.40 6.64 1.16
C ARG A 842 -11.04 6.69 0.45
N PHE A 843 -10.47 5.53 0.15
CA PHE A 843 -9.22 5.44 -0.60
C PHE A 843 -9.26 6.22 -1.93
N ASN A 844 -10.31 6.01 -2.74
CA ASN A 844 -10.49 6.72 -4.00
C ASN A 844 -10.70 8.23 -3.78
N ALA A 845 -11.45 8.59 -2.74
CA ALA A 845 -11.69 9.99 -2.38
C ALA A 845 -10.40 10.71 -1.94
N GLU A 846 -9.58 10.06 -1.10
CA GLU A 846 -8.29 10.61 -0.68
C GLU A 846 -7.30 10.70 -1.85
N MET A 847 -7.19 9.66 -2.68
CA MET A 847 -6.36 9.68 -3.88
C MET A 847 -6.74 10.82 -4.82
N GLY A 848 -8.03 10.97 -5.11
CA GLY A 848 -8.53 12.04 -5.96
C GLY A 848 -8.26 13.43 -5.35
N SER A 849 -8.53 13.62 -4.08
CA SER A 849 -8.31 14.89 -3.38
C SER A 849 -6.83 15.29 -3.33
N LEU A 850 -5.95 14.35 -2.99
CA LEU A 850 -4.51 14.58 -2.91
C LEU A 850 -3.92 14.87 -4.29
N LEU A 851 -4.37 14.14 -5.31
CA LEU A 851 -3.90 14.36 -6.67
C LEU A 851 -4.40 15.70 -7.25
N ALA A 852 -5.65 16.07 -6.97
CA ALA A 852 -6.20 17.38 -7.30
C ALA A 852 -5.39 18.53 -6.64
N LEU A 853 -5.06 18.36 -5.36
CA LEU A 853 -4.20 19.30 -4.63
C LEU A 853 -2.81 19.37 -5.26
N TRP A 854 -2.23 18.23 -5.61
CA TRP A 854 -0.93 18.16 -6.28
C TRP A 854 -0.93 18.92 -7.61
N MET A 855 -1.94 18.65 -8.46
CA MET A 855 -2.09 19.33 -9.74
C MET A 855 -2.26 20.85 -9.56
N ALA A 856 -3.08 21.26 -8.61
CA ALA A 856 -3.29 22.67 -8.30
C ALA A 856 -1.99 23.37 -7.88
N ILE A 857 -1.23 22.79 -6.94
CA ILE A 857 0.03 23.36 -6.47
C ILE A 857 1.08 23.38 -7.57
N SER A 858 1.20 22.29 -8.36
CA SER A 858 2.13 22.22 -9.49
C SER A 858 1.80 23.26 -10.57
N TYR A 859 0.52 23.44 -10.88
CA TYR A 859 0.07 24.49 -11.79
C TYR A 859 0.44 25.89 -11.27
N VAL A 860 0.11 26.19 -10.01
CA VAL A 860 0.46 27.50 -9.41
C VAL A 860 1.97 27.72 -9.43
N GLY A 861 2.77 26.68 -9.14
CA GLY A 861 4.23 26.72 -9.25
C GLY A 861 4.71 27.00 -10.67
N ALA A 862 4.12 26.35 -11.66
CA ALA A 862 4.48 26.51 -13.07
C ALA A 862 4.14 27.90 -13.64
N VAL A 863 3.04 28.53 -13.21
CA VAL A 863 2.62 29.83 -13.72
C VAL A 863 3.12 31.02 -12.86
N THR A 864 3.62 30.78 -11.66
CA THR A 864 4.13 31.81 -10.75
C THR A 864 5.63 31.70 -10.51
N LEU A 865 6.08 30.64 -9.84
CA LEU A 865 7.48 30.48 -9.44
C LEU A 865 8.40 30.28 -10.64
N LEU A 866 8.07 29.37 -11.55
CA LEU A 866 8.90 29.07 -12.72
C LEU A 866 9.16 30.29 -13.58
N PRO A 867 8.16 31.12 -14.00
CA PRO A 867 8.42 32.34 -14.77
C PRO A 867 9.31 33.37 -14.04
N VAL A 868 9.08 33.52 -12.74
CA VAL A 868 9.89 34.45 -11.91
C VAL A 868 11.35 33.99 -11.85
N LEU A 869 11.59 32.67 -11.68
CA LEU A 869 12.95 32.11 -11.70
C LEU A 869 13.61 32.28 -13.08
N LEU A 870 12.89 32.05 -14.18
CA LEU A 870 13.42 32.22 -15.54
C LEU A 870 13.81 33.65 -15.81
N ILE A 871 13.02 34.64 -15.38
CA ILE A 871 13.30 36.09 -15.58
C ILE A 871 14.47 36.55 -14.69
N ARG A 872 14.51 36.13 -13.42
CA ARG A 872 15.52 36.54 -12.46
C ARG A 872 16.88 35.93 -12.68
N LEU A 873 16.92 34.61 -12.95
CA LEU A 873 18.16 33.87 -13.06
C LEU A 873 18.68 33.79 -14.51
N ARG A 874 17.87 34.08 -15.50
CA ARG A 874 18.21 34.09 -16.94
C ARG A 874 19.07 32.90 -17.34
N PRO A 875 18.53 31.66 -17.27
CA PRO A 875 19.33 30.47 -17.48
C PRO A 875 19.95 30.41 -18.88
N ARG A 876 21.15 29.85 -18.97
CA ARG A 876 21.96 29.82 -20.20
C ARG A 876 21.23 29.20 -21.40
N PHE A 877 20.31 28.26 -21.20
CA PHE A 877 19.58 27.64 -22.30
C PHE A 877 18.60 28.61 -22.99
N LEU A 878 18.04 29.58 -22.27
CA LEU A 878 17.24 30.67 -22.84
C LEU A 878 18.12 31.75 -23.47
N VAL A 879 19.20 32.17 -22.77
CA VAL A 879 20.09 33.24 -23.26
C VAL A 879 20.81 32.85 -24.55
N ARG A 880 21.21 31.56 -24.70
CA ARG A 880 21.83 31.07 -25.94
C ARG A 880 20.88 31.14 -27.14
N GLU A 881 19.61 30.90 -26.96
CA GLU A 881 18.63 31.01 -28.04
C GLU A 881 18.38 32.51 -28.40
N ALA A 882 18.40 33.40 -27.43
CA ALA A 882 18.36 34.86 -27.70
C ALA A 882 19.57 35.34 -28.49
N ALA A 883 20.76 34.85 -28.15
CA ALA A 883 22.01 35.25 -28.85
C ALA A 883 22.10 34.79 -30.31
N LYS A 884 21.36 33.75 -30.69
CA LYS A 884 21.28 33.31 -32.10
C LYS A 884 20.52 34.26 -33.00
N VAL A 885 19.75 35.20 -32.44
CA VAL A 885 18.85 36.11 -33.16
C VAL A 885 19.38 37.55 -33.16
N ALA A 886 20.31 37.87 -32.24
CA ALA A 886 20.98 39.17 -32.25
C ALA A 886 21.79 39.35 -33.56
N PRO A 887 21.64 40.46 -34.29
CA PRO A 887 22.47 40.72 -35.45
C PRO A 887 23.95 40.58 -35.07
N GLN A 888 24.70 39.82 -35.84
CA GLN A 888 26.15 39.85 -35.77
C GLN A 888 26.57 41.21 -36.37
N ASP A 889 26.69 42.24 -35.50
CA ASP A 889 27.38 43.49 -35.86
C ASP A 889 28.91 43.30 -35.96
#